data_924a2737760631d38a59719459ff78d9
#
_entry.id   924a2737760631d38a59719459ff78d9
#
_cell.length_a   1.000
_cell.length_b   1.000
_cell.length_c   1.000
_cell.angle_alpha   90.00
_cell.angle_beta   90.00
_cell.angle_gamma   90.00
#
_symmetry.space_group_name_H-M   'P 1'
#
loop_
_entity.id
_entity.type
_entity.pdbx_description
1 polymer ?
#
loop_
_entity_poly.entity_id
_entity_poly.type
_entity_poly.pdbx_seq_one_letter_code
_entity_poly.pdbx_strand_id
1 'polypeptide(L)'
;LITHLGSSGIRRFPAVVLFVAFLLQAACCLGQLSRGDSEYFADRIDGAAAQLDVAAVPSLEDFVVRTQTAIATVEQELGKGNDPANAAAWLGYLKLSELSEALAASAQWKQPPTSRDEAKRQMLAMAQLDKALGDMRLRLTINYPGLEKAQIPALRTAVRNLDAMLRHRDPARSIEYVRVQMRETAKALRDADETTAAEAFYQLDELTRLLIETGQAPLLVADLRGRFRHANLRVGIGGSLISRIATRPFNEPTAINECLLGTFVRGQATLRGTVTTTLLPSDGVAKIQLILNGDLTSQNRGYRKPVTVDALGYGHVTATKVLYLDDAGMRSEPAVASARLSSKIQRVNHPLKIVRKIAMKKAQEQKGAANAEGSRRLERRVAKNFDRQTDENEPLGDGKSTPVRDLMAVLGRLGVEEPSRLWSSESRYLLTTLRQQTDQDLAAAVPPPSVAGSHDLSIQIHESLINNVMTQILAGRTMSGTQLQQLGKSLMPELDFDNPETVGDDSEESEPPVITFSRTRPIIFEARDGKVWIGMRGTRFQQGDQSLKMPIRVRAEYLPTFVVGHGYVLQRQGDVEIDFPGTQRLSIGQIATRKKMERVFDRSLPKQLLDKPVRVPVKQLPESGIRVQEISAQQGWLSLGMR
;
A
#
# COMPACT_ATOMS: atom_id res chain seq x y z
N LEU A 1 -17.63 -28.52 5.57
CA LEU A 1 -16.21 -28.59 5.05
C LEU A 1 -15.93 -27.52 4.00
N ILE A 2 -16.94 -27.00 3.33
CA ILE A 2 -16.80 -25.93 2.33
C ILE A 2 -16.93 -24.55 3.00
N THR A 3 -17.56 -24.45 4.15
CA THR A 3 -17.64 -23.24 4.98
C THR A 3 -16.26 -22.70 5.44
N HIS A 4 -15.21 -23.51 5.42
CA HIS A 4 -13.84 -23.07 5.74
C HIS A 4 -13.03 -22.50 4.57
N LEU A 5 -13.54 -22.59 3.32
CA LEU A 5 -12.87 -22.03 2.13
C LEU A 5 -12.95 -20.52 2.03
N GLY A 6 -14.12 -20.01 2.34
CA GLY A 6 -14.44 -18.63 1.96
C GLY A 6 -13.85 -17.60 2.87
N SER A 7 -13.84 -17.81 4.15
CA SER A 7 -13.66 -16.68 5.05
C SER A 7 -12.23 -16.33 5.42
N SER A 8 -11.30 -17.29 5.43
CA SER A 8 -9.96 -17.02 5.97
C SER A 8 -8.83 -16.93 4.96
N GLY A 9 -8.92 -17.63 3.83
CA GLY A 9 -7.83 -17.68 2.84
C GLY A 9 -7.85 -16.51 1.86
N ILE A 10 -8.99 -16.27 1.19
CA ILE A 10 -9.09 -15.20 0.17
C ILE A 10 -9.22 -13.81 0.81
N ARG A 11 -9.85 -13.69 1.98
CA ARG A 11 -9.99 -12.41 2.70
C ARG A 11 -8.67 -11.82 3.20
N ARG A 12 -7.65 -12.64 3.44
CA ARG A 12 -6.32 -12.20 3.91
C ARG A 12 -5.32 -11.94 2.80
N PHE A 13 -5.67 -12.29 1.56
CA PHE A 13 -4.77 -12.23 0.43
C PHE A 13 -4.33 -10.80 0.05
N PRO A 14 -5.23 -9.83 -0.12
CA PRO A 14 -4.84 -8.44 -0.38
C PRO A 14 -4.09 -7.81 0.79
N ALA A 15 -4.44 -8.22 2.03
CA ALA A 15 -3.83 -7.72 3.25
C ALA A 15 -2.35 -8.09 3.37
N VAL A 16 -2.03 -9.34 3.12
CA VAL A 16 -0.67 -9.86 3.17
C VAL A 16 0.21 -9.19 2.12
N VAL A 17 -0.32 -8.97 0.94
CA VAL A 17 0.41 -8.35 -0.17
C VAL A 17 0.81 -6.91 0.14
N LEU A 18 -0.08 -6.11 0.69
CA LEU A 18 0.22 -4.74 1.13
C LEU A 18 1.10 -4.72 2.38
N PHE A 19 0.91 -5.66 3.30
CA PHE A 19 1.72 -5.81 4.50
C PHE A 19 3.17 -6.19 4.16
N VAL A 20 3.38 -7.15 3.25
CA VAL A 20 4.71 -7.51 2.77
C VAL A 20 5.38 -6.36 2.03
N ALA A 21 4.65 -5.61 1.21
CA ALA A 21 5.15 -4.39 0.57
C ALA A 21 5.58 -3.35 1.60
N PHE A 22 4.90 -3.27 2.74
CA PHE A 22 5.22 -2.32 3.80
C PHE A 22 6.39 -2.80 4.69
N LEU A 23 6.53 -4.10 4.93
CA LEU A 23 7.68 -4.66 5.66
C LEU A 23 9.03 -4.41 4.97
N LEU A 24 9.02 -4.23 3.65
CA LEU A 24 10.19 -3.87 2.86
C LEU A 24 10.48 -2.35 2.86
N GLN A 25 9.63 -1.57 3.51
CA GLN A 25 9.66 -0.11 3.54
C GLN A 25 10.78 0.52 4.38
N ALA A 26 11.65 -0.25 4.99
CA ALA A 26 12.86 0.35 5.55
C ALA A 26 13.82 0.88 4.47
N ALA A 27 13.46 0.72 3.19
CA ALA A 27 14.36 0.98 2.08
C ALA A 27 13.65 1.64 0.89
N CYS A 28 14.06 2.82 0.45
CA CYS A 28 13.35 3.59 -0.59
C CYS A 28 14.15 4.57 -1.38
N CYS A 29 13.93 4.72 -2.70
CA CYS A 29 14.14 6.00 -3.32
C CYS A 29 14.29 6.30 -4.77
N LEU A 30 14.67 7.05 -5.55
CA LEU A 30 14.55 7.94 -6.69
C LEU A 30 14.80 7.33 -8.08
N GLY A 31 13.87 7.53 -9.05
CA GLY A 31 14.01 7.20 -10.45
C GLY A 31 15.01 8.09 -11.18
N GLN A 32 15.77 7.54 -12.12
CA GLN A 32 16.65 8.35 -12.97
C GLN A 32 15.83 9.05 -14.05
N LEU A 33 16.04 10.36 -14.18
CA LEU A 33 15.72 11.09 -15.41
C LEU A 33 16.69 10.64 -16.50
N SER A 34 16.22 10.46 -17.72
CA SER A 34 17.12 10.35 -18.85
C SER A 34 17.88 11.66 -19.01
N ARG A 35 19.07 11.64 -19.63
CA ARG A 35 19.82 12.86 -19.90
C ARG A 35 18.99 13.87 -20.69
N GLY A 36 18.21 13.42 -21.65
CA GLY A 36 17.29 14.25 -22.40
C GLY A 36 16.18 14.87 -21.56
N ASP A 37 15.64 14.13 -20.57
CA ASP A 37 14.66 14.68 -19.62
C ASP A 37 15.33 15.75 -18.72
N SER A 38 16.57 15.50 -18.27
CA SER A 38 17.30 16.44 -17.42
C SER A 38 17.58 17.77 -18.14
N GLU A 39 18.04 17.71 -19.37
CA GLU A 39 18.27 18.90 -20.21
C GLU A 39 16.93 19.62 -20.51
N TYR A 40 15.88 18.88 -20.87
CA TYR A 40 14.55 19.44 -21.12
C TYR A 40 14.00 20.20 -19.92
N PHE A 41 14.04 19.60 -18.73
CA PHE A 41 13.52 20.28 -17.53
C PHE A 41 14.42 21.45 -17.10
N ALA A 42 15.73 21.37 -17.27
CA ALA A 42 16.62 22.48 -16.99
C ALA A 42 16.27 23.72 -17.85
N ASP A 43 16.01 23.53 -19.15
CA ASP A 43 15.61 24.62 -20.05
C ASP A 43 14.22 25.17 -19.72
N ARG A 44 13.28 24.30 -19.34
CA ARG A 44 11.94 24.71 -18.89
C ARG A 44 11.98 25.51 -17.58
N ILE A 45 12.86 25.13 -16.66
CA ILE A 45 13.07 25.87 -15.40
C ILE A 45 13.64 27.26 -15.68
N ASP A 46 14.67 27.38 -16.54
CA ASP A 46 15.25 28.68 -16.89
C ASP A 46 14.22 29.60 -17.59
N GLY A 47 13.43 29.04 -18.50
CA GLY A 47 12.34 29.78 -19.15
C GLY A 47 11.27 30.28 -18.17
N ALA A 48 10.91 29.46 -17.19
CA ALA A 48 9.94 29.79 -16.17
C ALA A 48 10.50 30.82 -15.14
N ALA A 49 11.81 30.79 -14.85
CA ALA A 49 12.44 31.74 -13.93
C ALA A 49 12.35 33.20 -14.36
N ALA A 50 12.20 33.45 -15.66
CA ALA A 50 11.97 34.80 -16.21
C ALA A 50 10.53 35.32 -15.99
N GLN A 51 9.59 34.43 -15.63
CA GLN A 51 8.15 34.75 -15.53
C GLN A 51 7.65 34.72 -14.08
N LEU A 52 8.54 34.74 -13.10
CA LEU A 52 8.16 34.79 -11.69
C LEU A 52 7.41 36.07 -11.34
N ASP A 53 6.26 35.93 -10.66
CA ASP A 53 5.38 37.00 -10.28
C ASP A 53 5.16 37.07 -8.77
N VAL A 54 5.51 38.22 -8.18
CA VAL A 54 5.30 38.46 -6.73
C VAL A 54 3.80 38.45 -6.38
N ALA A 55 2.93 38.88 -7.29
CA ALA A 55 1.49 38.91 -7.05
C ALA A 55 0.84 37.53 -7.07
N ALA A 56 1.50 36.53 -7.66
CA ALA A 56 1.02 35.13 -7.67
C ALA A 56 1.30 34.39 -6.35
N VAL A 57 2.12 34.96 -5.45
CA VAL A 57 2.36 34.34 -4.14
C VAL A 57 1.06 34.37 -3.33
N PRO A 58 0.53 33.20 -2.88
CA PRO A 58 -0.75 33.18 -2.18
C PRO A 58 -0.72 34.00 -0.89
N SER A 59 -1.85 34.57 -0.55
CA SER A 59 -1.99 35.41 0.66
C SER A 59 -1.96 34.52 1.93
N LEU A 60 -1.16 34.91 2.91
CA LEU A 60 -1.17 34.26 4.24
C LEU A 60 -2.58 34.31 4.86
N GLU A 61 -3.33 35.43 4.63
CA GLU A 61 -4.69 35.61 5.16
C GLU A 61 -5.65 34.53 4.68
N ASP A 62 -5.57 34.10 3.42
CA ASP A 62 -6.41 33.03 2.87
C ASP A 62 -6.19 31.71 3.60
N PHE A 63 -4.95 31.40 3.96
CA PHE A 63 -4.63 30.19 4.72
C PHE A 63 -5.04 30.26 6.19
N VAL A 64 -4.98 31.45 6.79
CA VAL A 64 -5.53 31.69 8.13
C VAL A 64 -7.04 31.43 8.13
N VAL A 65 -7.79 32.01 7.17
CA VAL A 65 -9.24 31.81 7.05
C VAL A 65 -9.59 30.34 6.80
N ARG A 66 -8.88 29.65 5.92
CA ARG A 66 -9.08 28.21 5.66
C ARG A 66 -8.83 27.38 6.92
N THR A 67 -7.79 27.71 7.71
CA THR A 67 -7.47 27.00 8.95
C THR A 67 -8.56 27.24 10.00
N GLN A 68 -9.05 28.48 10.15
CA GLN A 68 -10.17 28.80 11.04
C GLN A 68 -11.45 28.05 10.63
N THR A 69 -11.74 27.98 9.34
CA THR A 69 -12.89 27.21 8.82
C THR A 69 -12.75 25.72 9.13
N ALA A 70 -11.55 25.16 8.97
CA ALA A 70 -11.31 23.75 9.29
C ALA A 70 -11.45 23.47 10.79
N ILE A 71 -10.98 24.38 11.66
CA ILE A 71 -11.18 24.29 13.12
C ILE A 71 -12.67 24.28 13.45
N ALA A 72 -13.43 25.26 12.94
CA ALA A 72 -14.87 25.37 13.19
C ALA A 72 -15.63 24.11 12.71
N THR A 73 -15.22 23.53 11.58
CA THR A 73 -15.80 22.28 11.08
C THR A 73 -15.57 21.13 12.05
N VAL A 74 -14.34 20.97 12.59
CA VAL A 74 -14.05 19.92 13.57
C VAL A 74 -14.85 20.12 14.87
N GLU A 75 -14.92 21.35 15.38
CA GLU A 75 -15.69 21.68 16.58
C GLU A 75 -17.19 21.39 16.37
N GLN A 76 -17.75 21.77 15.23
CA GLN A 76 -19.15 21.49 14.89
C GLN A 76 -19.43 19.99 14.81
N GLU A 77 -18.57 19.21 14.15
CA GLU A 77 -18.76 17.76 14.03
C GLU A 77 -18.61 17.03 15.38
N LEU A 78 -17.69 17.47 16.22
CA LEU A 78 -17.57 16.94 17.57
C LEU A 78 -18.80 17.27 18.42
N GLY A 79 -19.40 18.47 18.24
CA GLY A 79 -20.61 18.90 18.92
C GLY A 79 -21.90 18.17 18.48
N LYS A 80 -21.93 17.58 17.29
CA LYS A 80 -23.07 16.79 16.80
C LYS A 80 -23.14 15.38 17.41
N GLY A 81 -22.06 14.91 18.05
CA GLY A 81 -22.00 13.58 18.67
C GLY A 81 -22.91 13.48 19.88
N ASN A 82 -23.52 12.31 20.09
CA ASN A 82 -24.38 12.02 21.25
C ASN A 82 -23.58 11.77 22.55
N ASP A 83 -22.26 11.97 22.55
CA ASP A 83 -21.37 11.76 23.69
C ASP A 83 -20.57 13.05 24.00
N PRO A 84 -21.10 13.91 24.88
CA PRO A 84 -20.41 15.16 25.27
C PRO A 84 -19.07 14.94 25.95
N ALA A 85 -18.88 13.84 26.70
CA ALA A 85 -17.63 13.55 27.38
C ALA A 85 -16.51 13.22 26.36
N ASN A 86 -16.83 12.44 25.33
CA ASN A 86 -15.92 12.15 24.23
C ASN A 86 -15.60 13.42 23.43
N ALA A 87 -16.57 14.29 23.16
CA ALA A 87 -16.33 15.58 22.50
C ALA A 87 -15.38 16.47 23.32
N ALA A 88 -15.59 16.58 24.61
CA ALA A 88 -14.71 17.36 25.51
C ALA A 88 -13.29 16.78 25.57
N ALA A 89 -13.14 15.45 25.60
CA ALA A 89 -11.84 14.79 25.57
C ALA A 89 -11.08 15.10 24.27
N TRP A 90 -11.77 15.07 23.10
CA TRP A 90 -11.18 15.42 21.80
C TRP A 90 -10.78 16.90 21.72
N LEU A 91 -11.62 17.82 22.17
CA LEU A 91 -11.29 19.25 22.22
C LEU A 91 -10.08 19.52 23.13
N GLY A 92 -10.03 18.86 24.29
CA GLY A 92 -8.90 18.92 25.21
C GLY A 92 -7.60 18.36 24.62
N TYR A 93 -7.69 17.27 23.85
CA TYR A 93 -6.54 16.69 23.16
C TYR A 93 -6.04 17.58 22.02
N LEU A 94 -6.93 18.03 21.14
CA LEU A 94 -6.57 18.85 19.97
C LEU A 94 -6.14 20.26 20.37
N LYS A 95 -6.67 20.81 21.46
CA LYS A 95 -6.38 22.18 21.93
C LYS A 95 -6.61 23.25 20.85
N LEU A 96 -7.75 23.14 20.18
CA LEU A 96 -8.12 24.01 19.06
C LEU A 96 -8.17 25.48 19.46
N SER A 97 -8.55 25.81 20.72
CA SER A 97 -8.56 27.16 21.27
C SER A 97 -7.17 27.82 21.25
N GLU A 98 -6.10 27.08 21.62
CA GLU A 98 -4.73 27.59 21.60
C GLU A 98 -4.31 28.03 20.18
N LEU A 99 -4.67 27.25 19.17
CA LEU A 99 -4.40 27.59 17.78
C LEU A 99 -5.28 28.76 17.31
N SER A 100 -6.58 28.79 17.67
CA SER A 100 -7.50 29.87 17.31
C SER A 100 -7.07 31.21 17.89
N GLU A 101 -6.61 31.23 19.15
CA GLU A 101 -6.08 32.44 19.80
C GLU A 101 -4.79 32.93 19.11
N ALA A 102 -3.87 32.01 18.76
CA ALA A 102 -2.65 32.36 18.03
C ALA A 102 -2.95 32.92 16.62
N LEU A 103 -3.95 32.34 15.94
CA LEU A 103 -4.42 32.85 14.64
C LEU A 103 -5.03 34.26 14.76
N ALA A 104 -5.87 34.50 15.78
CA ALA A 104 -6.48 35.81 16.02
C ALA A 104 -5.41 36.87 16.37
N ALA A 105 -4.43 36.53 17.19
CA ALA A 105 -3.33 37.42 17.53
C ALA A 105 -2.48 37.77 16.28
N SER A 106 -2.22 36.79 15.39
CA SER A 106 -1.46 37.02 14.16
C SER A 106 -2.21 37.85 13.13
N ALA A 107 -3.53 37.74 13.04
CA ALA A 107 -4.37 38.47 12.10
C ALA A 107 -4.42 39.99 12.35
N GLN A 108 -4.03 40.47 13.55
CA GLN A 108 -3.95 41.90 13.88
C GLN A 108 -2.80 42.62 13.17
N TRP A 109 -1.82 41.87 12.65
CA TRP A 109 -0.59 42.41 12.06
C TRP A 109 -0.62 42.38 10.53
N LYS A 110 -1.58 43.08 9.93
CA LYS A 110 -1.72 43.14 8.45
C LYS A 110 -0.78 44.18 7.77
N GLN A 111 -0.22 45.11 8.56
CA GLN A 111 0.66 46.15 8.06
C GLN A 111 2.06 46.05 8.67
N PRO A 112 3.07 46.57 7.97
CA PRO A 112 4.42 46.68 8.53
C PRO A 112 4.41 47.46 9.85
N PRO A 113 5.20 47.05 10.86
CA PRO A 113 5.23 47.73 12.15
C PRO A 113 5.77 49.15 12.00
N THR A 114 5.10 50.13 12.62
CA THR A 114 5.47 51.53 12.60
C THR A 114 6.39 51.95 13.76
N SER A 115 6.51 51.06 14.77
CA SER A 115 7.37 51.25 15.93
C SER A 115 8.13 49.99 16.32
N ARG A 116 9.21 50.16 17.11
CA ARG A 116 10.01 49.03 17.64
C ARG A 116 9.19 48.11 18.53
N ASP A 117 8.28 48.68 19.34
CA ASP A 117 7.42 47.91 20.24
C ASP A 117 6.36 47.12 19.47
N GLU A 118 5.85 47.71 18.38
CA GLU A 118 4.93 47.04 17.49
C GLU A 118 5.63 45.87 16.75
N ALA A 119 6.85 46.10 16.24
CA ALA A 119 7.67 45.05 15.64
C ALA A 119 7.94 43.88 16.63
N LYS A 120 8.22 44.20 17.89
CA LYS A 120 8.43 43.18 18.94
C LYS A 120 7.16 42.38 19.21
N ARG A 121 5.99 43.03 19.32
CA ARG A 121 4.70 42.35 19.53
C ARG A 121 4.34 41.47 18.34
N GLN A 122 4.53 41.97 17.12
CA GLN A 122 4.32 41.18 15.89
C GLN A 122 5.23 39.95 15.88
N MET A 123 6.50 40.09 16.20
CA MET A 123 7.43 38.97 16.25
C MET A 123 7.02 37.92 17.30
N LEU A 124 6.54 38.35 18.48
CA LEU A 124 6.05 37.45 19.52
C LEU A 124 4.77 36.71 19.08
N ALA A 125 3.82 37.39 18.46
CA ALA A 125 2.59 36.79 17.94
C ALA A 125 2.91 35.72 16.86
N MET A 126 3.84 36.03 15.96
CA MET A 126 4.29 35.06 14.93
C MET A 126 5.02 33.86 15.54
N ALA A 127 5.83 34.06 16.57
CA ALA A 127 6.48 32.97 17.29
C ALA A 127 5.46 32.08 18.05
N GLN A 128 4.41 32.68 18.61
CA GLN A 128 3.30 31.94 19.22
C GLN A 128 2.53 31.11 18.17
N LEU A 129 2.25 31.68 17.00
CA LEU A 129 1.59 30.96 15.91
C LEU A 129 2.45 29.79 15.39
N ASP A 130 3.74 30.01 15.16
CA ASP A 130 4.67 28.95 14.72
C ASP A 130 4.70 27.80 15.74
N LYS A 131 4.75 28.12 17.03
CA LYS A 131 4.66 27.13 18.11
C LYS A 131 3.33 26.39 18.11
N ALA A 132 2.21 27.09 18.04
CA ALA A 132 0.87 26.49 18.07
C ALA A 132 0.65 25.55 16.86
N LEU A 133 1.13 25.94 15.68
CA LEU A 133 1.10 25.09 14.48
C LEU A 133 1.99 23.86 14.62
N GLY A 134 3.19 24.02 15.17
CA GLY A 134 4.10 22.91 15.44
C GLY A 134 3.47 21.88 16.41
N ASP A 135 2.89 22.36 17.51
CA ASP A 135 2.19 21.54 18.50
C ASP A 135 0.95 20.84 17.87
N MET A 136 0.17 21.55 17.07
CA MET A 136 -0.98 20.99 16.36
C MET A 136 -0.57 19.91 15.37
N ARG A 137 0.47 20.14 14.57
CA ARG A 137 1.00 19.13 13.63
C ARG A 137 1.37 17.85 14.35
N LEU A 138 2.04 17.94 15.50
CA LEU A 138 2.38 16.76 16.29
C LEU A 138 1.15 15.98 16.71
N ARG A 139 0.11 16.67 17.24
CA ARG A 139 -1.14 16.03 17.68
C ARG A 139 -1.91 15.39 16.54
N LEU A 140 -1.90 16.00 15.35
CA LEU A 140 -2.63 15.52 14.16
C LEU A 140 -1.93 14.37 13.42
N THR A 141 -0.68 14.03 13.75
CA THR A 141 0.12 13.05 13.01
C THR A 141 0.77 11.99 13.90
N ILE A 142 0.07 11.52 14.93
CA ILE A 142 0.45 10.37 15.75
C ILE A 142 -0.52 9.22 15.55
N ASN A 143 -0.13 8.00 15.95
CA ASN A 143 -1.02 6.84 15.88
C ASN A 143 -2.05 6.86 17.03
N TYR A 144 -2.99 7.81 17.00
CA TYR A 144 -4.08 7.91 17.96
C TYR A 144 -5.42 7.57 17.28
N PRO A 145 -6.19 6.57 17.79
CA PRO A 145 -7.44 6.17 17.18
C PRO A 145 -8.45 7.32 17.06
N GLY A 146 -9.00 7.52 15.86
CA GLY A 146 -9.95 8.58 15.55
C GLY A 146 -9.34 9.72 14.73
N LEU A 147 -8.01 9.83 14.60
CA LEU A 147 -7.36 10.81 13.72
C LEU A 147 -7.55 10.51 12.22
N GLU A 148 -8.04 9.34 11.89
CA GLU A 148 -8.47 8.95 10.53
C GLU A 148 -9.88 9.44 10.14
N LYS A 149 -10.66 10.02 11.08
CA LYS A 149 -12.02 10.51 10.80
C LYS A 149 -12.02 11.64 9.77
N ALA A 150 -13.05 11.67 8.94
CA ALA A 150 -13.13 12.49 7.73
C ALA A 150 -12.84 14.00 7.91
N GLN A 151 -13.17 14.58 9.06
CA GLN A 151 -12.93 16.02 9.35
C GLN A 151 -11.46 16.33 9.71
N ILE A 152 -10.73 15.37 10.25
CA ILE A 152 -9.33 15.57 10.69
C ILE A 152 -8.35 15.77 9.52
N PRO A 153 -8.41 15.01 8.41
CA PRO A 153 -7.57 15.25 7.24
C PRO A 153 -7.65 16.68 6.69
N ALA A 154 -8.84 17.29 6.65
CA ALA A 154 -9.01 18.66 6.21
C ALA A 154 -8.29 19.67 7.12
N LEU A 155 -8.42 19.53 8.45
CA LEU A 155 -7.69 20.33 9.43
C LEU A 155 -6.17 20.14 9.30
N ARG A 156 -5.73 18.90 9.14
CA ARG A 156 -4.30 18.55 8.95
C ARG A 156 -3.73 19.24 7.71
N THR A 157 -4.44 19.20 6.60
CA THR A 157 -4.03 19.87 5.36
C THR A 157 -4.00 21.39 5.53
N ALA A 158 -5.00 21.98 6.17
CA ALA A 158 -5.03 23.43 6.44
C ALA A 158 -3.85 23.86 7.31
N VAL A 159 -3.56 23.15 8.40
CA VAL A 159 -2.43 23.42 9.31
C VAL A 159 -1.09 23.28 8.58
N ARG A 160 -0.91 22.22 7.76
CA ARG A 160 0.30 22.01 6.96
C ARG A 160 0.53 23.15 5.96
N ASN A 161 -0.51 23.55 5.27
CA ASN A 161 -0.42 24.59 4.26
C ASN A 161 -0.15 25.97 4.89
N LEU A 162 -0.76 26.27 6.03
CA LEU A 162 -0.49 27.50 6.76
C LEU A 162 0.96 27.52 7.30
N ASP A 163 1.48 26.42 7.85
CA ASP A 163 2.90 26.30 8.26
C ASP A 163 3.85 26.54 7.07
N ALA A 164 3.50 26.05 5.87
CA ALA A 164 4.26 26.33 4.65
C ALA A 164 4.22 27.83 4.31
N MET A 165 3.04 28.47 4.34
CA MET A 165 2.87 29.89 3.97
C MET A 165 3.53 30.86 4.95
N LEU A 166 3.70 30.51 6.21
CA LEU A 166 4.46 31.35 7.15
C LEU A 166 5.91 31.57 6.70
N ARG A 167 6.49 30.64 5.95
CA ARG A 167 7.83 30.79 5.37
C ARG A 167 7.86 31.77 4.21
N HIS A 168 6.74 31.91 3.50
CA HIS A 168 6.56 32.76 2.31
C HIS A 168 5.82 34.06 2.59
N ARG A 169 5.73 34.48 3.88
CA ARG A 169 5.03 35.68 4.32
C ARG A 169 5.57 36.99 3.75
N ASP A 170 6.81 36.99 3.25
CA ASP A 170 7.41 38.09 2.47
C ASP A 170 7.49 37.64 1.01
N PRO A 171 6.55 38.05 0.16
CA PRO A 171 6.50 37.59 -1.24
C PRO A 171 7.74 37.97 -2.05
N ALA A 172 8.29 39.16 -1.85
CA ALA A 172 9.47 39.61 -2.61
C ALA A 172 10.70 38.73 -2.29
N ARG A 173 10.93 38.46 -1.00
CA ARG A 173 12.01 37.59 -0.55
C ARG A 173 11.79 36.14 -1.00
N SER A 174 10.54 35.67 -1.00
CA SER A 174 10.19 34.34 -1.45
C SER A 174 10.48 34.13 -2.93
N ILE A 175 10.14 35.13 -3.78
CA ILE A 175 10.43 35.06 -5.21
C ILE A 175 11.94 35.07 -5.48
N GLU A 176 12.73 35.82 -4.73
CA GLU A 176 14.20 35.78 -4.90
C GLU A 176 14.75 34.42 -4.50
N TYR A 177 14.24 33.81 -3.42
CA TYR A 177 14.60 32.46 -3.02
C TYR A 177 14.20 31.43 -4.11
N VAL A 178 12.99 31.49 -4.64
CA VAL A 178 12.53 30.63 -5.76
C VAL A 178 13.48 30.78 -6.96
N ARG A 179 13.85 32.00 -7.34
CA ARG A 179 14.77 32.26 -8.46
C ARG A 179 16.14 31.63 -8.26
N VAL A 180 16.68 31.68 -7.04
CA VAL A 180 17.95 31.04 -6.70
C VAL A 180 17.81 29.52 -6.82
N GLN A 181 16.76 28.93 -6.23
CA GLN A 181 16.53 27.49 -6.28
C GLN A 181 16.31 26.97 -7.70
N MET A 182 15.61 27.73 -8.54
CA MET A 182 15.44 27.40 -9.97
C MET A 182 16.79 27.31 -10.69
N ARG A 183 17.65 28.32 -10.51
CA ARG A 183 18.99 28.31 -11.13
C ARG A 183 19.87 27.16 -10.64
N GLU A 184 19.87 26.90 -9.34
CA GLU A 184 20.64 25.79 -8.76
C GLU A 184 20.14 24.44 -9.26
N THR A 185 18.82 24.24 -9.31
CA THR A 185 18.21 23.01 -9.82
C THR A 185 18.48 22.81 -11.32
N ALA A 186 18.31 23.86 -12.14
CA ALA A 186 18.61 23.77 -13.58
C ALA A 186 20.08 23.41 -13.83
N LYS A 187 20.99 24.02 -13.06
CA LYS A 187 22.42 23.69 -13.11
C LYS A 187 22.67 22.24 -12.71
N ALA A 188 22.11 21.80 -11.57
CA ALA A 188 22.28 20.44 -11.09
C ALA A 188 21.76 19.38 -12.09
N LEU A 189 20.66 19.67 -12.79
CA LEU A 189 20.11 18.80 -13.82
C LEU A 189 21.02 18.69 -15.05
N ARG A 190 21.67 19.80 -15.47
CA ARG A 190 22.63 19.78 -16.61
C ARG A 190 23.93 19.10 -16.27
N ASP A 191 24.43 19.31 -15.04
CA ASP A 191 25.70 18.75 -14.56
C ASP A 191 25.52 17.30 -14.04
N ALA A 192 24.28 16.76 -14.05
CA ALA A 192 23.99 15.44 -13.51
C ALA A 192 24.67 14.32 -14.30
N ASP A 193 25.46 13.54 -13.59
CA ASP A 193 26.04 12.26 -14.02
C ASP A 193 25.40 11.09 -13.25
N GLU A 194 25.88 9.88 -13.45
CA GLU A 194 25.38 8.68 -12.77
C GLU A 194 25.42 8.80 -11.24
N THR A 195 26.40 9.53 -10.70
CA THR A 195 26.60 9.68 -9.24
C THR A 195 25.78 10.80 -8.62
N THR A 196 25.48 11.84 -9.38
CA THR A 196 24.81 13.08 -8.92
C THR A 196 23.35 13.19 -9.37
N ALA A 197 22.90 12.33 -10.28
CA ALA A 197 21.53 12.34 -10.80
C ALA A 197 20.45 12.23 -9.68
N ALA A 198 20.76 11.51 -8.60
CA ALA A 198 19.89 11.40 -7.43
C ALA A 198 19.67 12.74 -6.73
N GLU A 199 20.76 13.46 -6.52
CA GLU A 199 20.70 14.76 -5.84
C GLU A 199 20.03 15.81 -6.72
N ALA A 200 20.29 15.79 -8.04
CA ALA A 200 19.64 16.68 -9.01
C ALA A 200 18.11 16.47 -9.03
N PHE A 201 17.67 15.21 -9.02
CA PHE A 201 16.25 14.90 -8.90
C PHE A 201 15.68 15.32 -7.55
N TYR A 202 16.41 15.14 -6.46
CA TYR A 202 16.01 15.63 -5.16
C TYR A 202 15.73 17.15 -5.18
N GLN A 203 16.62 17.92 -5.78
CA GLN A 203 16.44 19.37 -5.94
C GLN A 203 15.21 19.69 -6.81
N LEU A 204 14.94 18.89 -7.84
CA LEU A 204 13.75 19.05 -8.68
C LEU A 204 12.44 18.80 -7.89
N ASP A 205 12.40 17.80 -7.04
CA ASP A 205 11.24 17.51 -6.16
C ASP A 205 11.03 18.64 -5.14
N GLU A 206 12.11 19.13 -4.52
CA GLU A 206 12.05 20.30 -3.62
C GLU A 206 11.58 21.57 -4.34
N LEU A 207 12.13 21.83 -5.53
CA LEU A 207 11.73 22.95 -6.36
C LEU A 207 10.25 22.86 -6.74
N THR A 208 9.77 21.67 -7.13
CA THR A 208 8.36 21.45 -7.48
C THR A 208 7.45 21.84 -6.32
N ARG A 209 7.78 21.39 -5.11
CA ARG A 209 7.03 21.73 -3.89
C ARG A 209 7.06 23.25 -3.62
N LEU A 210 8.22 23.87 -3.73
CA LEU A 210 8.40 25.31 -3.56
C LEU A 210 7.58 26.13 -4.56
N LEU A 211 7.55 25.72 -5.83
CA LEU A 211 6.74 26.35 -6.88
C LEU A 211 5.23 26.26 -6.57
N ILE A 212 4.78 25.10 -6.08
CA ILE A 212 3.38 24.90 -5.68
C ILE A 212 3.05 25.77 -4.46
N GLU A 213 3.89 25.74 -3.42
CA GLU A 213 3.70 26.56 -2.21
C GLU A 213 3.64 28.04 -2.52
N THR A 214 4.42 28.52 -3.49
CA THR A 214 4.49 29.94 -3.87
C THR A 214 3.60 30.33 -5.05
N GLY A 215 2.84 29.38 -5.62
CA GLY A 215 1.94 29.63 -6.77
C GLY A 215 2.68 29.96 -8.07
N GLN A 216 3.97 29.62 -8.17
CA GLN A 216 4.81 29.97 -9.31
C GLN A 216 4.84 28.90 -10.39
N ALA A 217 5.06 29.32 -11.63
CA ALA A 217 5.32 28.47 -12.80
C ALA A 217 4.32 27.28 -12.96
N PRO A 218 3.00 27.50 -12.98
CA PRO A 218 2.00 26.43 -12.98
C PRO A 218 2.11 25.50 -14.18
N LEU A 219 2.58 25.96 -15.34
CA LEU A 219 2.80 25.14 -16.53
C LEU A 219 3.98 24.19 -16.34
N LEU A 220 5.07 24.65 -15.70
CA LEU A 220 6.21 23.78 -15.37
C LEU A 220 5.80 22.71 -14.36
N VAL A 221 5.03 23.09 -13.33
CA VAL A 221 4.49 22.15 -12.33
C VAL A 221 3.62 21.09 -13.02
N ALA A 222 2.76 21.50 -13.96
CA ALA A 222 1.91 20.58 -14.71
C ALA A 222 2.74 19.60 -15.57
N ASP A 223 3.79 20.09 -16.25
CA ASP A 223 4.71 19.26 -17.03
C ASP A 223 5.42 18.23 -16.14
N LEU A 224 5.96 18.65 -15.00
CA LEU A 224 6.61 17.78 -14.02
C LEU A 224 5.64 16.71 -13.51
N ARG A 225 4.46 17.10 -13.07
CA ARG A 225 3.43 16.15 -12.61
C ARG A 225 2.97 15.22 -13.72
N GLY A 226 2.93 15.69 -14.96
CA GLY A 226 2.62 14.88 -16.15
C GLY A 226 3.69 13.80 -16.41
N ARG A 227 4.96 14.12 -16.20
CA ARG A 227 6.09 13.19 -16.36
C ARG A 227 6.19 12.20 -15.21
N PHE A 228 5.98 12.66 -13.97
CA PHE A 228 6.10 11.88 -12.73
C PHE A 228 4.74 11.42 -12.22
N ARG A 229 3.99 10.68 -13.04
CA ARG A 229 2.62 10.24 -12.75
C ARG A 229 2.43 8.73 -12.65
N HIS A 230 3.49 7.95 -12.87
CA HIS A 230 3.39 6.49 -12.84
C HIS A 230 3.16 5.97 -11.42
N ALA A 231 2.56 4.78 -11.32
CA ALA A 231 2.46 4.07 -10.05
C ALA A 231 3.85 3.94 -9.42
N ASN A 232 3.94 4.00 -8.10
CA ASN A 232 5.18 3.88 -7.36
C ASN A 232 5.24 2.67 -6.41
N LEU A 233 4.21 1.83 -6.46
CA LEU A 233 4.22 0.48 -5.91
C LEU A 233 3.49 -0.45 -6.88
N ARG A 234 4.06 -1.62 -7.16
CA ARG A 234 3.36 -2.72 -7.81
C ARG A 234 3.58 -4.01 -7.03
N VAL A 235 2.50 -4.72 -6.78
CA VAL A 235 2.54 -6.03 -6.15
C VAL A 235 1.89 -7.04 -7.10
N GLY A 236 2.60 -8.12 -7.37
CA GLY A 236 2.14 -9.22 -8.22
C GLY A 236 2.05 -10.52 -7.44
N ILE A 237 0.89 -11.16 -7.49
CA ILE A 237 0.67 -12.47 -6.88
C ILE A 237 0.67 -13.50 -8.00
N GLY A 238 1.60 -14.43 -7.95
CA GLY A 238 1.75 -15.48 -8.96
C GLY A 238 0.52 -16.38 -9.05
N GLY A 239 0.10 -16.69 -10.27
CA GLY A 239 -1.00 -17.63 -10.54
C GLY A 239 -0.73 -19.01 -9.95
N SER A 240 0.55 -19.42 -9.84
CA SER A 240 0.96 -20.66 -9.14
C SER A 240 0.60 -20.63 -7.66
N LEU A 241 0.82 -19.51 -6.98
CA LEU A 241 0.45 -19.35 -5.58
C LEU A 241 -1.07 -19.37 -5.42
N ILE A 242 -1.79 -18.62 -6.26
CA ILE A 242 -3.26 -18.60 -6.27
C ILE A 242 -3.80 -20.02 -6.49
N SER A 243 -3.24 -20.74 -7.46
CA SER A 243 -3.65 -22.11 -7.76
C SER A 243 -3.38 -23.06 -6.59
N ARG A 244 -2.22 -23.00 -5.93
CA ARG A 244 -1.93 -23.83 -4.73
C ARG A 244 -2.90 -23.55 -3.58
N ILE A 245 -3.30 -22.29 -3.39
CA ILE A 245 -4.22 -21.91 -2.32
C ILE A 245 -5.65 -22.32 -2.63
N ALA A 246 -6.07 -22.19 -3.89
CA ALA A 246 -7.46 -22.38 -4.32
C ALA A 246 -7.77 -23.77 -4.83
N THR A 247 -6.77 -24.55 -5.30
CA THR A 247 -7.00 -25.90 -5.81
C THR A 247 -7.42 -26.83 -4.68
N ARG A 248 -8.58 -27.45 -4.84
CA ARG A 248 -9.13 -28.38 -3.84
C ARG A 248 -9.81 -29.56 -4.48
N PRO A 249 -9.57 -30.76 -3.95
CA PRO A 249 -10.41 -31.89 -4.24
C PRO A 249 -11.76 -31.68 -3.55
N PHE A 250 -12.81 -32.10 -4.23
CA PHE A 250 -14.13 -32.17 -3.61
C PHE A 250 -14.76 -33.53 -3.84
N ASN A 251 -15.64 -33.92 -2.90
CA ASN A 251 -16.36 -35.17 -2.92
C ASN A 251 -17.73 -34.91 -2.27
N GLU A 252 -18.73 -34.67 -3.11
CA GLU A 252 -20.07 -34.27 -2.66
C GLU A 252 -21.09 -35.39 -2.91
N PRO A 253 -21.50 -36.13 -1.88
CA PRO A 253 -22.62 -37.05 -1.97
C PRO A 253 -23.94 -36.28 -2.00
N THR A 254 -24.81 -36.60 -2.94
CA THR A 254 -26.12 -35.96 -3.11
C THR A 254 -27.22 -37.00 -3.26
N ALA A 255 -28.28 -36.85 -2.48
CA ALA A 255 -29.46 -37.69 -2.66
C ALA A 255 -30.26 -37.26 -3.90
N ILE A 256 -30.67 -38.23 -4.70
CA ILE A 256 -31.57 -38.03 -5.85
C ILE A 256 -32.96 -38.42 -5.41
N ASN A 257 -33.94 -37.51 -5.53
CA ASN A 257 -35.32 -37.74 -5.20
C ASN A 257 -36.17 -36.85 -6.11
N GLU A 258 -36.39 -37.26 -7.35
CA GLU A 258 -37.00 -36.42 -8.38
C GLU A 258 -37.78 -37.23 -9.42
N CYS A 259 -38.71 -36.59 -10.11
CA CYS A 259 -39.46 -37.18 -11.21
C CYS A 259 -38.78 -36.86 -12.54
N LEU A 260 -38.39 -37.90 -13.29
CA LEU A 260 -37.73 -37.79 -14.59
C LEU A 260 -38.60 -38.49 -15.68
N LEU A 261 -39.13 -37.74 -16.64
CA LEU A 261 -39.98 -38.25 -17.71
C LEU A 261 -41.13 -39.16 -17.21
N GLY A 262 -41.80 -38.75 -16.14
CA GLY A 262 -42.92 -39.52 -15.53
C GLY A 262 -42.47 -40.75 -14.71
N THR A 263 -41.18 -40.94 -14.48
CA THR A 263 -40.62 -41.97 -13.61
C THR A 263 -40.03 -41.30 -12.35
N PHE A 264 -40.48 -41.71 -11.19
CA PHE A 264 -39.95 -41.21 -9.93
C PHE A 264 -38.64 -41.93 -9.62
N VAL A 265 -37.56 -41.15 -9.52
CA VAL A 265 -36.19 -41.69 -9.33
C VAL A 265 -35.72 -41.38 -7.91
N ARG A 266 -35.31 -42.41 -7.20
CA ARG A 266 -34.59 -42.31 -5.94
C ARG A 266 -33.21 -42.91 -6.07
N GLY A 267 -32.20 -42.23 -5.48
CA GLY A 267 -30.85 -42.75 -5.55
C GLY A 267 -29.86 -41.87 -4.80
N GLN A 268 -28.61 -42.20 -4.97
CA GLN A 268 -27.48 -41.41 -4.46
C GLN A 268 -26.51 -41.16 -5.61
N ALA A 269 -26.04 -39.96 -5.70
CA ALA A 269 -24.99 -39.54 -6.62
C ALA A 269 -23.80 -39.01 -5.81
N THR A 270 -22.61 -39.24 -6.31
CA THR A 270 -21.39 -38.66 -5.78
C THR A 270 -20.65 -37.97 -6.89
N LEU A 271 -20.42 -36.68 -6.74
CA LEU A 271 -19.60 -35.87 -7.64
C LEU A 271 -18.22 -35.74 -7.01
N ARG A 272 -17.19 -36.22 -7.69
CA ARG A 272 -15.78 -36.15 -7.28
C ARG A 272 -14.99 -35.38 -8.32
N GLY A 273 -14.12 -34.47 -7.88
CA GLY A 273 -13.33 -33.70 -8.81
C GLY A 273 -12.41 -32.71 -8.14
N THR A 274 -11.99 -31.73 -8.91
CA THR A 274 -11.11 -30.66 -8.47
C THR A 274 -11.64 -29.29 -8.92
N VAL A 275 -11.46 -28.30 -8.08
CA VAL A 275 -11.59 -26.88 -8.46
C VAL A 275 -10.19 -26.34 -8.66
N THR A 276 -9.95 -25.75 -9.83
CA THR A 276 -8.68 -25.08 -10.17
C THR A 276 -8.94 -23.61 -10.49
N THR A 277 -7.88 -22.80 -10.53
CA THR A 277 -7.96 -21.36 -10.85
C THR A 277 -7.04 -21.02 -11.99
N THR A 278 -7.47 -20.06 -12.83
CA THR A 278 -6.66 -19.43 -13.88
C THR A 278 -6.86 -17.92 -13.82
N LEU A 279 -5.80 -17.17 -14.15
CA LEU A 279 -5.89 -15.73 -14.31
C LEU A 279 -6.26 -15.40 -15.76
N LEU A 280 -7.21 -14.51 -15.94
CA LEU A 280 -7.60 -13.99 -17.26
C LEU A 280 -7.01 -12.58 -17.41
N PRO A 281 -6.29 -12.27 -18.51
CA PRO A 281 -5.76 -10.93 -18.75
C PRO A 281 -6.86 -9.87 -18.74
N SER A 282 -6.65 -8.80 -17.95
CA SER A 282 -7.61 -7.71 -17.83
C SER A 282 -6.96 -6.49 -17.19
N ASP A 283 -7.24 -5.30 -17.73
CA ASP A 283 -6.80 -4.02 -17.20
C ASP A 283 -7.93 -3.32 -16.45
N GLY A 284 -7.58 -2.59 -15.38
CA GLY A 284 -8.51 -1.84 -14.54
C GLY A 284 -9.29 -2.67 -13.52
N VAL A 285 -9.44 -3.96 -13.77
CA VAL A 285 -10.06 -4.93 -12.86
C VAL A 285 -9.38 -6.28 -13.02
N ALA A 286 -9.02 -6.93 -11.93
CA ALA A 286 -8.40 -8.24 -12.00
C ALA A 286 -9.46 -9.35 -12.14
N LYS A 287 -9.19 -10.37 -12.99
CA LYS A 287 -10.11 -11.46 -13.29
C LYS A 287 -9.48 -12.82 -12.94
N ILE A 288 -10.19 -13.58 -12.14
CA ILE A 288 -9.84 -14.94 -11.73
C ILE A 288 -10.95 -15.87 -12.20
N GLN A 289 -10.63 -16.85 -13.02
CA GLN A 289 -11.56 -17.89 -13.41
C GLN A 289 -11.40 -19.11 -12.52
N LEU A 290 -12.50 -19.53 -11.91
CA LEU A 290 -12.62 -20.80 -11.20
C LEU A 290 -13.12 -21.85 -12.19
N ILE A 291 -12.51 -23.01 -12.21
CA ILE A 291 -12.83 -24.12 -13.10
C ILE A 291 -13.04 -25.38 -12.25
N LEU A 292 -14.24 -25.89 -12.26
CA LEU A 292 -14.60 -27.18 -11.65
C LEU A 292 -14.55 -28.25 -12.73
N ASN A 293 -13.80 -29.32 -12.50
CA ASN A 293 -13.82 -30.55 -13.29
C ASN A 293 -14.11 -31.73 -12.38
N GLY A 294 -15.13 -32.51 -12.71
CA GLY A 294 -15.50 -33.62 -11.85
C GLY A 294 -16.27 -34.72 -12.57
N ASP A 295 -16.17 -35.92 -12.00
CA ASP A 295 -16.88 -37.11 -12.46
C ASP A 295 -18.00 -37.46 -11.48
N LEU A 296 -19.16 -37.72 -12.03
CA LEU A 296 -20.35 -38.11 -11.29
C LEU A 296 -20.56 -39.63 -11.43
N THR A 297 -20.80 -40.26 -10.31
CA THR A 297 -21.30 -41.65 -10.27
C THR A 297 -22.61 -41.65 -9.49
N SER A 298 -23.60 -42.44 -9.94
CA SER A 298 -24.87 -42.55 -9.22
C SER A 298 -25.46 -43.94 -9.28
N GLN A 299 -26.19 -44.29 -8.21
CA GLN A 299 -27.01 -45.50 -8.15
C GLN A 299 -28.46 -45.09 -7.97
N ASN A 300 -29.29 -45.43 -8.97
CA ASN A 300 -30.64 -44.93 -9.07
C ASN A 300 -31.65 -46.06 -9.20
N ARG A 301 -32.82 -45.89 -8.55
CA ARG A 301 -33.97 -46.75 -8.74
C ARG A 301 -35.15 -45.91 -9.20
N GLY A 302 -35.62 -46.19 -10.39
CA GLY A 302 -36.78 -45.57 -11.00
C GLY A 302 -38.07 -46.35 -10.67
N TYR A 303 -39.09 -45.67 -10.26
CA TYR A 303 -40.43 -46.22 -9.92
C TYR A 303 -41.46 -45.73 -10.91
N ARG A 304 -42.03 -46.62 -11.68
CA ARG A 304 -43.19 -46.38 -12.56
C ARG A 304 -44.11 -47.58 -12.51
N LYS A 305 -45.07 -47.50 -11.60
CA LYS A 305 -45.96 -48.63 -11.30
C LYS A 305 -46.49 -49.32 -12.60
N PRO A 306 -46.47 -50.63 -12.68
CA PRO A 306 -46.04 -51.61 -11.64
C PRO A 306 -44.53 -51.98 -11.72
N VAL A 307 -43.69 -51.27 -12.49
CA VAL A 307 -42.29 -51.61 -12.75
C VAL A 307 -41.31 -50.78 -11.93
N THR A 308 -40.19 -51.39 -11.52
CA THR A 308 -39.01 -50.67 -11.02
C THR A 308 -37.80 -50.96 -11.91
N VAL A 309 -36.96 -49.94 -12.10
CA VAL A 309 -35.72 -50.02 -12.91
C VAL A 309 -34.53 -49.58 -12.07
N ASP A 310 -33.55 -50.47 -11.93
CA ASP A 310 -32.26 -50.19 -11.30
C ASP A 310 -31.26 -49.75 -12.37
N ALA A 311 -30.61 -48.61 -12.18
CA ALA A 311 -29.67 -48.05 -13.13
C ALA A 311 -28.44 -47.42 -12.42
N LEU A 312 -27.29 -47.56 -13.04
CA LEU A 312 -26.07 -46.81 -12.71
C LEU A 312 -25.97 -45.58 -13.65
N GLY A 313 -25.63 -44.45 -13.08
CA GLY A 313 -25.32 -43.25 -13.85
C GLY A 313 -23.85 -42.89 -13.73
N TYR A 314 -23.31 -42.41 -14.83
CA TYR A 314 -21.96 -41.89 -14.95
C TYR A 314 -22.05 -40.55 -15.65
N GLY A 315 -21.21 -39.62 -15.27
CA GLY A 315 -21.19 -38.33 -15.95
C GLY A 315 -19.91 -37.58 -15.72
N HIS A 316 -19.65 -36.66 -16.63
CA HIS A 316 -18.58 -35.66 -16.48
C HIS A 316 -19.22 -34.29 -16.40
N VAL A 317 -18.72 -33.48 -15.48
CA VAL A 317 -19.24 -32.14 -15.18
C VAL A 317 -18.09 -31.16 -15.21
N THR A 318 -18.29 -30.08 -15.96
CA THR A 318 -17.43 -28.91 -15.93
C THR A 318 -18.25 -27.70 -15.51
N ALA A 319 -17.72 -26.85 -14.64
CA ALA A 319 -18.33 -25.55 -14.37
C ALA A 319 -17.26 -24.47 -14.30
N THR A 320 -17.61 -23.28 -14.74
CA THR A 320 -16.73 -22.11 -14.71
C THR A 320 -17.44 -20.93 -14.07
N LYS A 321 -16.68 -20.12 -13.33
CA LYS A 321 -17.14 -18.87 -12.74
C LYS A 321 -16.01 -17.86 -12.80
N VAL A 322 -16.31 -16.62 -13.18
CA VAL A 322 -15.34 -15.51 -13.21
C VAL A 322 -15.56 -14.63 -11.99
N LEU A 323 -14.46 -14.39 -11.27
CA LEU A 323 -14.39 -13.44 -10.16
C LEU A 323 -13.68 -12.18 -10.65
N TYR A 324 -14.19 -11.02 -10.25
CA TYR A 324 -13.63 -9.70 -10.50
C TYR A 324 -13.15 -9.11 -9.19
N LEU A 325 -11.96 -8.54 -9.19
CA LEU A 325 -11.39 -7.86 -8.03
C LEU A 325 -11.00 -6.43 -8.42
N ASP A 326 -11.58 -5.46 -7.71
CA ASP A 326 -11.29 -4.03 -7.82
C ASP A 326 -11.32 -3.36 -6.43
N ASP A 327 -11.28 -2.04 -6.38
CA ASP A 327 -11.31 -1.29 -5.11
C ASP A 327 -12.64 -1.40 -4.37
N ALA A 328 -13.74 -1.68 -5.07
CA ALA A 328 -15.04 -1.94 -4.43
C ALA A 328 -15.12 -3.33 -3.78
N GLY A 329 -14.11 -4.18 -4.07
CA GLY A 329 -14.02 -5.53 -3.53
C GLY A 329 -14.13 -6.62 -4.58
N MET A 330 -14.57 -7.80 -4.17
CA MET A 330 -14.71 -8.95 -5.06
C MET A 330 -16.17 -9.15 -5.46
N ARG A 331 -16.42 -9.28 -6.74
CA ARG A 331 -17.72 -9.61 -7.32
C ARG A 331 -17.58 -10.78 -8.29
N SER A 332 -18.68 -11.43 -8.63
CA SER A 332 -18.67 -12.61 -9.49
C SER A 332 -19.75 -12.58 -10.56
N GLU A 333 -19.48 -13.24 -11.70
CA GLU A 333 -20.52 -13.59 -12.65
C GLU A 333 -21.24 -14.87 -12.23
N PRO A 334 -22.49 -15.10 -12.70
CA PRO A 334 -23.18 -16.36 -12.50
C PRO A 334 -22.36 -17.53 -13.06
N ALA A 335 -22.32 -18.63 -12.34
CA ALA A 335 -21.61 -19.83 -12.77
C ALA A 335 -22.27 -20.47 -14.00
N VAL A 336 -21.45 -20.92 -14.93
CA VAL A 336 -21.89 -21.69 -16.10
C VAL A 336 -21.41 -23.12 -15.93
N ALA A 337 -22.34 -24.08 -16.01
CA ALA A 337 -22.03 -25.51 -15.90
C ALA A 337 -22.47 -26.26 -17.14
N SER A 338 -21.70 -27.29 -17.51
CA SER A 338 -22.00 -28.26 -18.54
C SER A 338 -21.84 -29.67 -17.99
N ALA A 339 -22.77 -30.54 -18.28
CA ALA A 339 -22.75 -31.92 -17.82
C ALA A 339 -23.11 -32.88 -18.95
N ARG A 340 -22.39 -33.99 -19.00
CA ARG A 340 -22.72 -35.12 -19.88
C ARG A 340 -22.97 -36.35 -19.05
N LEU A 341 -24.22 -36.82 -19.02
CA LEU A 341 -24.63 -38.02 -18.32
C LEU A 341 -24.82 -39.19 -19.26
N SER A 342 -24.43 -40.35 -18.78
CA SER A 342 -24.78 -41.63 -19.38
C SER A 342 -25.31 -42.58 -18.31
N SER A 343 -26.28 -43.43 -18.63
CA SER A 343 -26.81 -44.37 -17.69
C SER A 343 -26.71 -45.82 -18.24
N LYS A 344 -26.52 -46.76 -17.33
CA LYS A 344 -26.54 -48.21 -17.64
C LYS A 344 -27.67 -48.84 -16.82
N ILE A 345 -28.69 -49.33 -17.51
CA ILE A 345 -29.80 -50.07 -16.90
C ILE A 345 -29.23 -51.41 -16.43
N GLN A 346 -29.31 -51.70 -15.16
CA GLN A 346 -28.82 -52.94 -14.57
C GLN A 346 -29.92 -54.00 -14.52
N ARG A 347 -31.12 -53.60 -14.10
CA ARG A 347 -32.21 -54.53 -13.87
C ARG A 347 -33.54 -53.88 -13.99
N VAL A 348 -34.54 -54.60 -14.55
CA VAL A 348 -35.92 -54.23 -14.52
C VAL A 348 -36.67 -55.30 -13.71
N ASN A 349 -37.41 -54.85 -12.68
CA ASN A 349 -38.09 -55.72 -11.75
C ASN A 349 -39.60 -55.70 -12.00
N HIS A 350 -40.16 -56.88 -12.30
CA HIS A 350 -41.63 -57.14 -12.39
C HIS A 350 -41.83 -58.68 -12.34
N PRO A 351 -42.94 -59.18 -11.77
CA PRO A 351 -43.21 -60.62 -11.71
C PRO A 351 -43.24 -61.32 -13.08
N LEU A 352 -43.88 -60.73 -14.07
CA LEU A 352 -44.07 -61.28 -15.40
C LEU A 352 -42.88 -61.01 -16.34
N LYS A 353 -42.32 -62.06 -16.98
CA LYS A 353 -41.19 -61.94 -17.94
C LYS A 353 -41.48 -61.06 -19.13
N ILE A 354 -42.71 -61.12 -19.69
CA ILE A 354 -43.12 -60.30 -20.83
C ILE A 354 -43.10 -58.81 -20.50
N VAL A 355 -43.62 -58.45 -19.31
CA VAL A 355 -43.64 -57.06 -18.86
C VAL A 355 -42.22 -56.55 -18.66
N ARG A 356 -41.31 -57.37 -18.13
CA ARG A 356 -39.88 -57.00 -17.99
C ARG A 356 -39.24 -56.72 -19.35
N LYS A 357 -39.51 -57.55 -20.38
CA LYS A 357 -38.93 -57.37 -21.74
C LYS A 357 -39.44 -56.10 -22.39
N ILE A 358 -40.75 -55.84 -22.31
CA ILE A 358 -41.37 -54.58 -22.81
C ILE A 358 -40.81 -53.38 -22.07
N ALA A 359 -40.79 -53.41 -20.78
CA ALA A 359 -40.28 -52.31 -19.95
C ALA A 359 -38.78 -52.07 -20.18
N MET A 360 -37.94 -53.10 -20.36
CA MET A 360 -36.55 -52.94 -20.72
C MET A 360 -36.38 -52.24 -22.07
N LYS A 361 -37.14 -52.65 -23.12
CA LYS A 361 -37.12 -52.00 -24.43
C LYS A 361 -37.49 -50.51 -24.31
N LYS A 362 -38.59 -50.22 -23.64
CA LYS A 362 -39.06 -48.85 -23.41
C LYS A 362 -38.06 -47.99 -22.59
N ALA A 363 -37.44 -48.58 -21.59
CA ALA A 363 -36.40 -47.89 -20.79
C ALA A 363 -35.15 -47.59 -21.67
N GLN A 364 -34.76 -48.51 -22.57
CA GLN A 364 -33.67 -48.26 -23.52
C GLN A 364 -34.00 -47.16 -24.52
N GLU A 365 -35.24 -47.13 -25.07
CA GLU A 365 -35.71 -46.06 -25.96
C GLU A 365 -35.73 -44.70 -25.30
N GLN A 366 -36.13 -44.61 -24.06
CA GLN A 366 -36.18 -43.37 -23.30
C GLN A 366 -34.83 -42.94 -22.67
N LYS A 367 -33.83 -43.78 -22.70
CA LYS A 367 -32.53 -43.56 -22.07
C LYS A 367 -31.87 -42.25 -22.52
N GLY A 368 -31.87 -41.95 -23.83
CA GLY A 368 -31.27 -40.75 -24.36
C GLY A 368 -31.93 -39.46 -23.82
N ALA A 369 -33.27 -39.44 -23.86
CA ALA A 369 -34.04 -38.31 -23.34
C ALA A 369 -33.88 -38.14 -21.81
N ALA A 370 -33.83 -39.26 -21.06
CA ALA A 370 -33.58 -39.25 -19.63
C ALA A 370 -32.20 -38.72 -19.26
N ASN A 371 -31.17 -39.16 -20.01
CA ASN A 371 -29.80 -38.64 -19.81
C ASN A 371 -29.71 -37.14 -20.12
N ALA A 372 -30.32 -36.68 -21.22
CA ALA A 372 -30.32 -35.27 -21.59
C ALA A 372 -31.01 -34.39 -20.53
N GLU A 373 -32.20 -34.81 -20.04
CA GLU A 373 -32.90 -34.07 -18.99
C GLU A 373 -32.15 -34.12 -17.65
N GLY A 374 -31.54 -35.26 -17.30
CA GLY A 374 -30.69 -35.41 -16.13
C GLY A 374 -29.46 -34.50 -16.19
N SER A 375 -28.81 -34.38 -17.37
CA SER A 375 -27.71 -33.45 -17.61
C SER A 375 -28.11 -32.01 -17.35
N ARG A 376 -29.22 -31.53 -17.91
CA ARG A 376 -29.72 -30.16 -17.71
C ARG A 376 -30.03 -29.84 -16.24
N ARG A 377 -30.55 -30.82 -15.50
CA ARG A 377 -30.83 -30.64 -14.07
C ARG A 377 -29.53 -30.59 -13.26
N LEU A 378 -28.58 -31.44 -13.61
CA LEU A 378 -27.26 -31.45 -12.97
C LEU A 378 -26.52 -30.11 -13.23
N GLU A 379 -26.53 -29.62 -14.46
CA GLU A 379 -25.95 -28.32 -14.83
C GLU A 379 -26.52 -27.20 -13.95
N ARG A 380 -27.86 -27.08 -13.87
CA ARG A 380 -28.51 -26.05 -13.03
C ARG A 380 -28.17 -26.19 -11.55
N ARG A 381 -28.09 -27.43 -11.04
CA ARG A 381 -27.76 -27.68 -9.63
C ARG A 381 -26.32 -27.33 -9.33
N VAL A 382 -25.38 -27.73 -10.20
CA VAL A 382 -23.95 -27.43 -10.04
C VAL A 382 -23.71 -25.93 -10.14
N ALA A 383 -24.27 -25.23 -11.13
CA ALA A 383 -24.16 -23.80 -11.27
C ALA A 383 -24.67 -23.08 -10.00
N LYS A 384 -25.89 -23.42 -9.54
CA LYS A 384 -26.47 -22.82 -8.31
C LYS A 384 -25.64 -23.09 -7.07
N ASN A 385 -25.10 -24.30 -6.90
CA ASN A 385 -24.25 -24.61 -5.76
C ASN A 385 -22.92 -23.85 -5.83
N PHE A 386 -22.35 -23.71 -7.03
CA PHE A 386 -21.11 -22.99 -7.24
C PHE A 386 -21.28 -21.49 -6.97
N ASP A 387 -22.43 -20.90 -7.37
CA ASP A 387 -22.80 -19.53 -7.02
C ASP A 387 -22.95 -19.37 -5.50
N ARG A 388 -23.78 -20.19 -4.87
CA ARG A 388 -24.00 -20.09 -3.44
C ARG A 388 -22.70 -20.18 -2.63
N GLN A 389 -21.80 -21.08 -2.99
CA GLN A 389 -20.54 -21.27 -2.29
C GLN A 389 -19.59 -20.08 -2.44
N THR A 390 -19.71 -19.32 -3.52
CA THR A 390 -18.91 -18.11 -3.76
C THR A 390 -19.57 -16.85 -3.22
N ASP A 391 -20.91 -16.78 -3.21
CA ASP A 391 -21.68 -15.62 -2.76
C ASP A 391 -21.86 -15.60 -1.21
N GLU A 392 -22.01 -16.79 -0.56
CA GLU A 392 -21.98 -16.90 0.92
C GLU A 392 -20.64 -16.48 1.53
N ASN A 393 -19.61 -16.36 0.69
CA ASN A 393 -18.32 -15.82 1.03
C ASN A 393 -18.22 -14.35 0.64
N GLU A 394 -19.28 -13.58 0.91
CA GLU A 394 -19.28 -12.14 0.65
C GLU A 394 -18.04 -11.46 1.18
N PRO A 395 -17.52 -10.54 0.39
CA PRO A 395 -16.19 -10.03 0.60
C PRO A 395 -16.17 -9.03 1.74
N LEU A 396 -15.02 -8.92 2.38
CA LEU A 396 -14.49 -7.69 3.00
C LEU A 396 -15.47 -6.75 3.76
N GLY A 397 -16.78 -7.02 3.75
CA GLY A 397 -17.82 -6.17 4.33
C GLY A 397 -18.15 -6.37 5.82
N ASP A 398 -17.75 -7.46 6.42
CA ASP A 398 -18.17 -7.91 7.75
C ASP A 398 -17.50 -7.19 8.94
N GLY A 399 -17.00 -5.98 8.75
CA GLY A 399 -16.48 -5.17 9.88
C GLY A 399 -15.25 -5.75 10.61
N LYS A 400 -14.80 -6.94 10.24
CA LYS A 400 -13.62 -7.56 10.85
C LYS A 400 -12.35 -6.90 10.32
N SER A 401 -11.50 -6.49 11.26
CA SER A 401 -10.16 -5.96 11.02
C SER A 401 -9.37 -6.88 10.10
N THR A 402 -8.80 -6.32 9.03
CA THR A 402 -7.80 -6.98 8.19
C THR A 402 -6.47 -6.26 8.36
N PRO A 403 -5.31 -6.95 8.34
CA PRO A 403 -4.01 -6.29 8.50
C PRO A 403 -3.79 -5.08 7.58
N VAL A 404 -4.34 -5.09 6.36
CA VAL A 404 -4.28 -3.93 5.45
C VAL A 404 -5.13 -2.77 5.92
N ARG A 405 -6.38 -3.05 6.31
CA ARG A 405 -7.27 -2.00 6.81
C ARG A 405 -6.69 -1.36 8.07
N ASP A 406 -6.08 -2.17 8.94
CA ASP A 406 -5.42 -1.69 10.14
C ASP A 406 -4.21 -0.84 9.81
N LEU A 407 -3.38 -1.28 8.86
CA LEU A 407 -2.24 -0.50 8.37
C LEU A 407 -2.70 0.81 7.71
N MET A 408 -3.71 0.78 6.84
CA MET A 408 -4.25 2.00 6.21
C MET A 408 -4.84 2.94 7.25
N ALA A 409 -5.48 2.41 8.29
CA ALA A 409 -5.95 3.23 9.41
C ALA A 409 -4.78 3.87 10.17
N VAL A 410 -3.70 3.13 10.43
CA VAL A 410 -2.47 3.68 11.04
C VAL A 410 -1.86 4.77 10.16
N LEU A 411 -1.71 4.53 8.86
CA LEU A 411 -1.18 5.52 7.92
C LEU A 411 -2.05 6.77 7.87
N GLY A 412 -3.38 6.62 7.83
CA GLY A 412 -4.32 7.72 7.88
C GLY A 412 -4.20 8.55 9.16
N ARG A 413 -3.99 7.91 10.33
CA ARG A 413 -3.72 8.60 11.61
C ARG A 413 -2.41 9.38 11.57
N LEU A 414 -1.39 8.81 10.93
CA LEU A 414 -0.09 9.46 10.75
C LEU A 414 -0.10 10.58 9.70
N GLY A 415 -1.21 10.78 9.01
CA GLY A 415 -1.37 11.85 8.05
C GLY A 415 -1.05 11.50 6.61
N VAL A 416 -0.88 10.22 6.31
CA VAL A 416 -0.68 9.75 4.94
C VAL A 416 -2.01 9.73 4.21
N GLU A 417 -2.04 10.37 3.05
CA GLU A 417 -3.22 10.37 2.17
C GLU A 417 -3.41 8.98 1.53
N GLU A 418 -4.65 8.61 1.27
CA GLU A 418 -4.95 7.31 0.67
C GLU A 418 -4.41 7.25 -0.79
N PRO A 419 -3.62 6.22 -1.14
CA PRO A 419 -3.07 6.09 -2.49
C PRO A 419 -4.16 5.72 -3.50
N SER A 420 -4.04 6.21 -4.73
CA SER A 420 -4.84 5.67 -5.83
C SER A 420 -4.37 4.26 -6.17
N ARG A 421 -5.34 3.36 -6.42
CA ARG A 421 -5.09 1.94 -6.63
C ARG A 421 -5.68 1.49 -7.96
N LEU A 422 -5.00 0.57 -8.63
CA LEU A 422 -5.48 -0.07 -9.84
C LEU A 422 -5.22 -1.57 -9.77
N TRP A 423 -6.24 -2.35 -10.08
CA TRP A 423 -6.16 -3.79 -10.18
C TRP A 423 -6.09 -4.23 -11.63
N SER A 424 -5.29 -5.24 -11.90
CA SER A 424 -5.20 -5.88 -13.20
C SER A 424 -4.81 -7.35 -13.06
N SER A 425 -4.95 -8.09 -14.13
CA SER A 425 -4.48 -9.47 -14.17
C SER A 425 -3.81 -9.77 -15.49
N GLU A 426 -2.71 -10.47 -15.44
CA GLU A 426 -2.03 -11.09 -16.58
C GLU A 426 -2.16 -12.61 -16.46
N SER A 427 -1.75 -13.35 -17.47
CA SER A 427 -1.81 -14.83 -17.43
C SER A 427 -1.01 -15.44 -16.27
N ARG A 428 0.03 -14.75 -15.78
CA ARG A 428 0.93 -15.21 -14.72
C ARG A 428 0.70 -14.55 -13.38
N TYR A 429 0.22 -13.32 -13.35
CA TYR A 429 0.13 -12.51 -12.15
C TYR A 429 -1.22 -11.83 -12.00
N LEU A 430 -1.73 -11.86 -10.78
CA LEU A 430 -2.70 -10.89 -10.28
C LEU A 430 -1.92 -9.67 -9.82
N LEU A 431 -2.20 -8.50 -10.36
CA LEU A 431 -1.44 -7.29 -10.11
C LEU A 431 -2.28 -6.24 -9.38
N THR A 432 -1.69 -5.58 -8.42
CA THR A 432 -2.17 -4.31 -7.90
C THR A 432 -1.06 -3.27 -8.00
N THR A 433 -1.41 -2.11 -8.54
CA THR A 433 -0.51 -0.96 -8.60
C THR A 433 -1.07 0.17 -7.78
N LEU A 434 -0.21 0.83 -7.00
CA LEU A 434 -0.58 1.97 -6.17
C LEU A 434 0.26 3.18 -6.58
N ARG A 435 -0.39 4.34 -6.54
CA ARG A 435 0.27 5.63 -6.70
C ARG A 435 0.02 6.46 -5.44
N GLN A 436 1.06 6.57 -4.63
CA GLN A 436 1.09 7.46 -3.47
C GLN A 436 1.67 8.81 -3.90
N GLN A 437 0.82 9.79 -4.03
CA GLN A 437 1.18 11.12 -4.49
C GLN A 437 0.16 12.13 -3.95
N THR A 438 0.64 13.16 -3.27
CA THR A 438 -0.16 14.33 -2.90
C THR A 438 -0.09 15.40 -4.01
N ASP A 439 -0.78 16.50 -3.79
CA ASP A 439 -0.67 17.64 -4.72
C ASP A 439 0.72 18.27 -4.75
N GLN A 440 1.55 18.02 -3.74
CA GLN A 440 2.89 18.61 -3.60
C GLN A 440 4.03 17.64 -3.94
N ASP A 441 3.75 16.37 -4.21
CA ASP A 441 4.76 15.34 -4.41
C ASP A 441 4.82 14.89 -5.87
N LEU A 442 5.98 14.36 -6.28
CA LEU A 442 6.17 13.66 -7.55
C LEU A 442 6.05 12.15 -7.32
N ALA A 443 5.47 11.43 -8.28
CA ALA A 443 5.44 9.96 -8.28
C ALA A 443 6.60 9.39 -9.13
N ALA A 444 6.46 8.19 -9.70
CA ALA A 444 7.52 7.60 -10.52
C ALA A 444 7.58 8.24 -11.92
N ALA A 445 8.79 8.47 -12.42
CA ALA A 445 9.04 8.97 -13.78
C ALA A 445 8.82 7.89 -14.85
N VAL A 446 9.05 6.64 -14.48
CA VAL A 446 8.95 5.47 -15.36
C VAL A 446 7.98 4.44 -14.76
N PRO A 447 7.27 3.68 -15.60
CA PRO A 447 6.39 2.64 -15.11
C PRO A 447 7.19 1.54 -14.38
N PRO A 448 6.52 0.72 -13.54
CA PRO A 448 7.17 -0.42 -12.91
C PRO A 448 7.79 -1.34 -13.97
N PRO A 449 9.02 -1.84 -13.76
CA PRO A 449 9.65 -2.79 -14.69
C PRO A 449 8.81 -4.06 -14.81
N SER A 450 8.90 -4.77 -15.94
CA SER A 450 8.21 -6.04 -16.11
C SER A 450 8.65 -7.05 -15.06
N VAL A 451 7.71 -7.84 -14.52
CA VAL A 451 8.03 -8.90 -13.57
C VAL A 451 8.76 -10.01 -14.33
N ALA A 452 10.06 -10.15 -14.08
CA ALA A 452 10.86 -11.24 -14.61
C ALA A 452 10.59 -12.53 -13.82
N GLY A 453 10.80 -13.69 -14.44
CA GLY A 453 10.71 -14.97 -13.76
C GLY A 453 9.28 -15.44 -13.44
N SER A 454 9.22 -16.48 -12.63
CA SER A 454 7.98 -17.11 -12.12
C SER A 454 8.05 -17.16 -10.59
N HIS A 455 7.61 -16.08 -9.97
CA HIS A 455 7.60 -15.94 -8.52
C HIS A 455 6.19 -16.14 -7.95
N ASP A 456 6.10 -16.57 -6.71
CA ASP A 456 4.85 -16.65 -5.98
C ASP A 456 4.34 -15.26 -5.59
N LEU A 457 5.28 -14.38 -5.27
CA LEU A 457 5.02 -12.99 -4.94
C LEU A 457 6.10 -12.12 -5.60
N SER A 458 5.68 -11.02 -6.22
CA SER A 458 6.58 -9.99 -6.74
C SER A 458 6.21 -8.65 -6.12
N ILE A 459 7.20 -7.91 -5.64
CA ILE A 459 7.00 -6.58 -5.07
C ILE A 459 7.97 -5.63 -5.75
N GLN A 460 7.46 -4.53 -6.28
CA GLN A 460 8.24 -3.51 -6.94
C GLN A 460 7.90 -2.16 -6.31
N ILE A 461 8.90 -1.55 -5.70
CA ILE A 461 8.77 -0.31 -4.95
C ILE A 461 9.63 0.74 -5.62
N HIS A 462 9.01 1.82 -6.04
CA HIS A 462 9.72 3.01 -6.52
C HIS A 462 10.03 3.94 -5.36
N GLU A 463 11.11 4.61 -5.47
CA GLU A 463 11.66 5.53 -4.50
C GLU A 463 10.69 6.63 -4.06
N SER A 464 9.89 7.16 -4.94
CA SER A 464 8.91 8.19 -4.58
C SER A 464 7.84 7.72 -3.60
N LEU A 465 7.52 6.42 -3.55
CA LEU A 465 6.53 5.91 -2.59
C LEU A 465 6.90 6.29 -1.16
N ILE A 466 8.12 5.94 -0.78
CA ILE A 466 8.54 6.10 0.62
C ILE A 466 8.92 7.54 0.90
N ASN A 467 9.51 8.21 -0.07
CA ASN A 467 9.75 9.63 0.07
C ASN A 467 8.44 10.37 0.37
N ASN A 468 7.39 10.10 -0.39
CA ASN A 468 6.09 10.75 -0.21
C ASN A 468 5.46 10.38 1.14
N VAL A 469 5.44 9.09 1.50
CA VAL A 469 4.89 8.62 2.79
C VAL A 469 5.69 9.18 3.96
N MET A 470 7.02 9.04 3.94
CA MET A 470 7.86 9.46 5.06
C MET A 470 7.96 10.98 5.20
N THR A 471 7.83 11.72 4.12
CA THR A 471 7.72 13.18 4.20
C THR A 471 6.44 13.59 4.91
N GLN A 472 5.32 12.95 4.64
CA GLN A 472 4.07 13.23 5.34
C GLN A 472 4.19 12.91 6.85
N ILE A 473 4.91 11.85 7.21
CA ILE A 473 5.05 11.41 8.60
C ILE A 473 6.13 12.19 9.36
N LEU A 474 7.31 12.41 8.78
CA LEU A 474 8.51 12.83 9.50
C LEU A 474 8.96 14.28 9.23
N ALA A 475 8.52 14.91 8.14
CA ALA A 475 9.03 16.22 7.69
C ALA A 475 9.06 17.27 8.80
N GLY A 476 10.24 17.78 9.12
CA GLY A 476 10.47 18.82 10.11
C GLY A 476 10.20 18.41 11.57
N ARG A 477 9.93 17.13 11.85
CA ARG A 477 9.65 16.65 13.21
C ARG A 477 10.93 16.42 13.99
N THR A 478 10.85 16.72 15.28
CA THR A 478 11.87 16.34 16.24
C THR A 478 11.38 15.10 17.01
N MET A 479 12.14 14.02 16.95
CA MET A 479 11.78 12.74 17.56
C MET A 479 12.95 12.13 18.31
N SER A 480 12.66 11.52 19.47
CA SER A 480 13.63 10.70 20.18
C SER A 480 13.73 9.30 19.56
N GLY A 481 14.81 8.58 19.84
CA GLY A 481 14.97 7.18 19.45
C GLY A 481 13.80 6.30 19.89
N THR A 482 13.28 6.52 21.11
CA THR A 482 12.11 5.82 21.65
C THR A 482 10.83 6.09 20.83
N GLN A 483 10.61 7.35 20.43
CA GLN A 483 9.46 7.70 19.59
C GLN A 483 9.56 7.10 18.19
N LEU A 484 10.77 7.05 17.63
CA LEU A 484 11.01 6.38 16.34
C LEU A 484 10.76 4.87 16.43
N GLN A 485 11.17 4.23 17.52
CA GLN A 485 10.89 2.82 17.77
C GLN A 485 9.38 2.56 17.92
N GLN A 486 8.64 3.40 18.63
CA GLN A 486 7.18 3.32 18.74
C GLN A 486 6.49 3.50 17.39
N LEU A 487 6.97 4.43 16.56
CA LEU A 487 6.49 4.61 15.19
C LEU A 487 6.73 3.35 14.37
N GLY A 488 7.93 2.78 14.43
CA GLY A 488 8.27 1.51 13.77
C GLY A 488 7.34 0.37 14.19
N LYS A 489 7.13 0.18 15.48
CA LYS A 489 6.17 -0.82 16.01
C LYS A 489 4.74 -0.58 15.53
N SER A 490 4.31 0.68 15.41
CA SER A 490 2.98 1.03 14.92
C SER A 490 2.79 0.68 13.43
N LEU A 491 3.83 0.89 12.64
CA LEU A 491 3.83 0.61 11.21
C LEU A 491 4.06 -0.87 10.91
N MET A 492 4.87 -1.55 11.73
CA MET A 492 5.36 -2.92 11.52
C MET A 492 5.32 -3.71 12.83
N PRO A 493 4.12 -4.05 13.35
CA PRO A 493 3.98 -4.71 14.65
C PRO A 493 4.60 -6.12 14.70
N GLU A 494 4.89 -6.71 13.55
CA GLU A 494 5.48 -8.05 13.44
C GLU A 494 7.03 -8.05 13.47
N LEU A 495 7.66 -6.86 13.36
CA LEU A 495 9.09 -6.75 13.53
C LEU A 495 9.42 -6.58 15.01
N ASP A 496 10.39 -7.37 15.46
CA ASP A 496 10.91 -7.28 16.81
C ASP A 496 11.87 -6.08 16.92
N PHE A 497 11.32 -4.94 17.34
CA PHE A 497 12.09 -3.73 17.63
C PHE A 497 12.70 -3.74 19.03
N ASP A 498 12.45 -4.79 19.84
CA ASP A 498 12.91 -4.91 21.23
C ASP A 498 14.13 -5.82 21.35
N ASN A 499 14.70 -6.31 20.24
CA ASN A 499 15.83 -7.22 20.29
C ASN A 499 17.04 -6.56 20.98
N PRO A 500 17.50 -7.07 22.14
CA PRO A 500 18.61 -6.49 22.89
C PRO A 500 19.97 -6.57 22.16
N GLU A 501 20.09 -7.32 21.07
CA GLU A 501 21.29 -7.27 20.20
C GLU A 501 21.52 -5.90 19.57
N THR A 502 20.49 -5.03 19.55
CA THR A 502 20.61 -3.62 19.14
C THR A 502 20.94 -2.69 20.30
N VAL A 503 20.80 -3.15 21.54
CA VAL A 503 21.16 -2.41 22.75
C VAL A 503 22.41 -3.08 23.32
N GLY A 504 23.58 -2.63 22.88
CA GLY A 504 24.83 -3.14 23.42
C GLY A 504 24.91 -2.91 24.94
N ASP A 505 25.53 -3.88 25.60
CA ASP A 505 25.76 -4.02 27.04
C ASP A 505 26.74 -2.96 27.63
N ASP A 506 26.84 -1.80 27.00
CA ASP A 506 27.59 -0.68 27.55
C ASP A 506 26.67 0.13 28.47
N SER A 507 26.72 -0.22 29.74
CA SER A 507 26.05 0.33 30.90
C SER A 507 26.47 1.78 31.24
N GLU A 508 26.44 2.69 30.29
CA GLU A 508 26.30 4.10 30.56
C GLU A 508 24.89 4.51 30.15
N GLU A 509 24.10 4.99 31.09
CA GLU A 509 22.77 5.61 30.94
C GLU A 509 22.85 6.82 29.99
N SER A 510 23.12 6.57 28.71
CA SER A 510 23.10 7.63 27.71
C SER A 510 21.66 7.89 27.28
N GLU A 511 21.21 9.13 27.47
CA GLU A 511 19.91 9.58 26.97
C GLU A 511 19.72 9.19 25.50
N PRO A 512 18.49 8.74 25.11
CA PRO A 512 18.21 8.37 23.74
C PRO A 512 18.44 9.57 22.81
N PRO A 513 19.04 9.36 21.61
CA PRO A 513 19.29 10.44 20.68
C PRO A 513 17.98 11.09 20.23
N VAL A 514 18.03 12.41 20.05
CA VAL A 514 16.93 13.21 19.52
C VAL A 514 17.34 13.78 18.17
N ILE A 515 16.50 13.56 17.15
CA ILE A 515 16.76 13.97 15.78
C ILE A 515 15.65 14.90 15.31
N THR A 516 16.02 16.04 14.71
CA THR A 516 15.10 16.86 13.94
C THR A 516 15.29 16.51 12.46
N PHE A 517 14.27 15.92 11.87
CA PHE A 517 14.28 15.50 10.47
C PHE A 517 14.24 16.70 9.51
N SER A 518 14.78 16.53 8.31
CA SER A 518 14.60 17.49 7.23
C SER A 518 13.10 17.67 6.91
N ARG A 519 12.72 18.85 6.44
CA ARG A 519 11.35 19.13 5.99
C ARG A 519 11.03 18.48 4.65
N THR A 520 12.06 18.19 3.88
CA THR A 520 11.99 17.52 2.59
C THR A 520 12.80 16.25 2.66
N ARG A 521 12.26 15.17 2.11
CA ARG A 521 12.89 13.83 2.07
C ARG A 521 13.63 13.47 3.36
N PRO A 522 12.94 13.31 4.48
CA PRO A 522 13.56 12.99 5.77
C PRO A 522 14.26 11.63 5.78
N ILE A 523 13.84 10.72 4.89
CA ILE A 523 14.44 9.40 4.68
C ILE A 523 15.18 9.39 3.35
N ILE A 524 16.28 8.66 3.28
CA ILE A 524 17.03 8.36 2.08
C ILE A 524 16.85 6.89 1.75
N PHE A 525 16.54 6.62 0.51
CA PHE A 525 16.71 5.30 -0.09
C PHE A 525 16.83 5.48 -1.59
N GLU A 526 17.74 4.79 -2.21
CA GLU A 526 18.03 4.90 -3.62
C GLU A 526 18.28 3.49 -4.15
N ALA A 527 17.59 3.11 -5.22
CA ALA A 527 17.70 1.80 -5.85
C ALA A 527 18.24 1.94 -7.27
N ARG A 528 19.57 1.87 -7.45
CA ARG A 528 20.26 2.16 -8.71
C ARG A 528 21.45 1.28 -8.91
N ASP A 529 21.79 1.02 -10.15
CA ASP A 529 23.04 0.37 -10.56
C ASP A 529 23.34 -0.91 -9.76
N GLY A 530 22.29 -1.65 -9.44
CA GLY A 530 22.37 -2.85 -8.61
C GLY A 530 22.57 -2.60 -7.12
N LYS A 531 22.54 -1.35 -6.64
CA LYS A 531 22.77 -0.95 -5.25
C LYS A 531 21.53 -0.36 -4.62
N VAL A 532 21.47 -0.42 -3.30
CA VAL A 532 20.42 0.21 -2.51
C VAL A 532 21.06 1.07 -1.41
N TRP A 533 20.72 2.36 -1.39
CA TRP A 533 21.14 3.28 -0.34
C TRP A 533 19.99 3.53 0.63
N ILE A 534 20.27 3.43 1.93
CA ILE A 534 19.28 3.64 3.00
C ILE A 534 19.84 4.62 4.01
N GLY A 535 19.00 5.56 4.46
CA GLY A 535 19.45 6.53 5.44
C GLY A 535 18.42 7.59 5.79
N MET A 536 18.90 8.73 6.28
CA MET A 536 18.05 9.85 6.68
C MET A 536 18.72 11.21 6.46
N ARG A 537 17.88 12.24 6.40
CA ARG A 537 18.29 13.65 6.42
C ARG A 537 17.70 14.34 7.65
N GLY A 538 18.54 15.11 8.31
CA GLY A 538 18.16 15.88 9.50
C GLY A 538 18.77 17.28 9.49
N THR A 539 18.29 18.12 10.40
CA THR A 539 18.77 19.49 10.61
C THR A 539 19.33 19.69 12.02
N ARG A 540 19.08 18.72 12.90
CA ARG A 540 19.61 18.71 14.25
C ARG A 540 19.77 17.28 14.76
N PHE A 541 20.86 17.04 15.46
CA PHE A 541 21.08 15.84 16.29
C PHE A 541 21.44 16.27 17.70
N GLN A 542 20.88 15.63 18.71
CA GLN A 542 21.19 15.87 20.10
C GLN A 542 21.27 14.53 20.86
N GLN A 543 22.27 14.37 21.71
CA GLN A 543 22.39 13.27 22.66
C GLN A 543 23.08 13.76 23.93
N GLY A 544 22.36 13.76 25.04
CA GLY A 544 22.78 14.43 26.27
C GLY A 544 23.03 15.93 26.03
N ASP A 545 24.14 16.43 26.56
CA ASP A 545 24.55 17.83 26.40
C ASP A 545 25.11 18.18 25.01
N GLN A 546 25.37 17.18 24.17
CA GLN A 546 25.90 17.41 22.83
C GLN A 546 24.77 17.67 21.82
N SER A 547 24.86 18.81 21.14
CA SER A 547 23.89 19.21 20.12
C SER A 547 24.61 19.69 18.86
N LEU A 548 24.21 19.15 17.72
CA LEU A 548 24.67 19.55 16.40
C LEU A 548 23.48 20.13 15.63
N LYS A 549 23.56 21.42 15.28
CA LYS A 549 22.53 22.14 14.53
C LYS A 549 23.07 22.50 13.15
N MET A 550 22.91 21.62 12.20
CA MET A 550 23.35 21.78 10.81
C MET A 550 22.69 20.71 9.94
N PRO A 551 22.66 20.87 8.61
CA PRO A 551 22.23 19.79 7.72
C PRO A 551 23.06 18.52 7.95
N ILE A 552 22.39 17.41 8.10
CA ILE A 552 22.95 16.09 8.38
C ILE A 552 22.40 15.13 7.36
N ARG A 553 23.30 14.35 6.72
CA ARG A 553 22.94 13.23 5.86
C ARG A 553 23.63 11.98 6.38
N VAL A 554 22.84 10.97 6.69
CA VAL A 554 23.29 9.65 7.13
C VAL A 554 22.82 8.64 6.12
N ARG A 555 23.71 7.77 5.61
CA ARG A 555 23.34 6.71 4.67
C ARG A 555 24.25 5.50 4.76
N ALA A 556 23.73 4.35 4.35
CA ALA A 556 24.46 3.10 4.19
C ALA A 556 24.18 2.50 2.82
N GLU A 557 25.20 1.91 2.21
CA GLU A 557 25.09 1.18 0.95
C GLU A 557 24.78 -0.30 1.21
N TYR A 558 23.88 -0.87 0.43
CA TYR A 558 23.53 -2.29 0.46
C TYR A 558 23.62 -2.90 -0.93
N LEU A 559 24.16 -4.12 -1.03
CA LEU A 559 24.20 -4.90 -2.26
C LEU A 559 23.32 -6.14 -2.14
N PRO A 560 22.54 -6.49 -3.20
CA PRO A 560 21.90 -7.78 -3.31
C PRO A 560 22.95 -8.90 -3.28
N THR A 561 22.86 -9.78 -2.30
CA THR A 561 23.82 -10.88 -2.10
C THR A 561 23.05 -12.17 -1.85
N PHE A 562 23.44 -13.25 -2.52
CA PHE A 562 22.86 -14.56 -2.28
C PHE A 562 23.51 -15.22 -1.06
N VAL A 563 22.71 -15.63 -0.09
CA VAL A 563 23.16 -16.33 1.14
C VAL A 563 22.51 -17.70 1.20
N VAL A 564 23.33 -18.74 1.29
CA VAL A 564 22.84 -20.13 1.35
C VAL A 564 21.92 -20.30 2.55
N GLY A 565 20.73 -20.84 2.32
CA GLY A 565 19.68 -21.03 3.35
C GLY A 565 18.80 -19.83 3.64
N HIS A 566 19.18 -18.61 3.20
CA HIS A 566 18.38 -17.38 3.37
C HIS A 566 17.79 -16.87 2.04
N GLY A 567 18.39 -17.20 0.89
CA GLY A 567 18.04 -16.62 -0.40
C GLY A 567 18.81 -15.33 -0.66
N TYR A 568 18.22 -14.40 -1.44
CA TYR A 568 18.81 -13.07 -1.61
C TYR A 568 18.52 -12.17 -0.42
N VAL A 569 19.56 -11.49 0.04
CA VAL A 569 19.51 -10.48 1.11
C VAL A 569 20.13 -9.18 0.61
N LEU A 570 19.82 -8.07 1.25
CA LEU A 570 20.55 -6.83 1.06
C LEU A 570 21.66 -6.77 2.12
N GLN A 571 22.92 -6.91 1.68
CA GLN A 571 24.11 -6.91 2.53
C GLN A 571 24.72 -5.52 2.56
N ARG A 572 24.85 -4.91 3.75
CA ARG A 572 25.50 -3.60 3.93
C ARG A 572 26.98 -3.67 3.51
N GLN A 573 27.40 -2.64 2.80
CA GLN A 573 28.80 -2.46 2.38
C GLN A 573 29.46 -1.36 3.22
N GLY A 574 30.53 -1.72 3.90
CA GLY A 574 31.28 -0.75 4.72
C GLY A 574 30.51 -0.17 5.91
N ASP A 575 31.03 0.96 6.38
CA ASP A 575 30.48 1.72 7.51
C ASP A 575 29.36 2.68 7.06
N VAL A 576 28.61 3.19 8.02
CA VAL A 576 27.59 4.21 7.76
C VAL A 576 28.28 5.54 7.41
N GLU A 577 27.89 6.10 6.28
CA GLU A 577 28.39 7.42 5.85
C GLU A 577 27.60 8.54 6.53
N ILE A 578 28.31 9.50 7.12
CA ILE A 578 27.72 10.70 7.73
C ILE A 578 28.36 11.93 7.11
N ASP A 579 27.54 12.71 6.41
CA ASP A 579 27.91 13.95 5.75
C ASP A 579 27.19 15.15 6.35
N PHE A 580 27.80 16.31 6.22
CA PHE A 580 27.25 17.59 6.62
C PHE A 580 27.20 18.53 5.40
N PRO A 581 26.13 18.47 4.60
CA PRO A 581 26.02 19.27 3.38
C PRO A 581 26.26 20.75 3.64
N GLY A 582 27.06 21.39 2.77
CA GLY A 582 27.41 22.82 2.88
C GLY A 582 28.51 23.14 3.91
N THR A 583 29.06 22.15 4.62
CA THR A 583 30.12 22.37 5.61
C THR A 583 31.46 21.85 5.15
N GLN A 584 32.45 22.72 4.97
CA GLN A 584 33.79 22.32 4.50
C GLN A 584 34.69 21.83 5.63
N ARG A 585 34.54 22.32 6.85
CA ARG A 585 35.36 21.94 8.01
C ARG A 585 34.51 21.82 9.28
N LEU A 586 34.74 20.75 10.02
CA LEU A 586 34.12 20.52 11.30
C LEU A 586 35.00 20.99 12.46
N SER A 587 34.45 21.56 13.51
CA SER A 587 35.15 21.82 14.76
C SER A 587 35.43 20.51 15.52
N ILE A 588 36.32 20.54 16.49
CA ILE A 588 36.69 19.36 17.31
C ILE A 588 35.46 18.77 18.00
N GLY A 589 34.57 19.62 18.56
CA GLY A 589 33.31 19.17 19.18
C GLY A 589 32.35 18.52 18.19
N GLN A 590 32.27 19.04 16.94
CA GLN A 590 31.46 18.44 15.89
C GLN A 590 32.01 17.10 15.43
N ILE A 591 33.33 16.92 15.38
CA ILE A 591 33.97 15.62 15.08
C ILE A 591 33.66 14.61 16.18
N ALA A 592 33.67 14.99 17.45
CA ALA A 592 33.30 14.12 18.57
C ALA A 592 31.82 13.70 18.47
N THR A 593 30.92 14.63 18.15
CA THR A 593 29.49 14.34 17.94
C THR A 593 29.29 13.42 16.72
N ARG A 594 30.01 13.62 15.61
CA ARG A 594 29.99 12.74 14.44
C ARG A 594 30.32 11.29 14.84
N LYS A 595 31.38 11.06 15.62
CA LYS A 595 31.75 9.71 16.08
C LYS A 595 30.69 9.04 16.95
N LYS A 596 29.93 9.83 17.74
CA LYS A 596 28.77 9.29 18.46
C LYS A 596 27.65 8.91 17.51
N MET A 597 27.36 9.75 16.52
CA MET A 597 26.36 9.46 15.49
C MET A 597 26.74 8.19 14.73
N GLU A 598 27.98 8.02 14.31
CA GLU A 598 28.47 6.81 13.62
C GLU A 598 28.11 5.55 14.42
N ARG A 599 28.36 5.53 15.73
CA ARG A 599 28.00 4.39 16.61
C ARG A 599 26.50 4.17 16.72
N VAL A 600 25.69 5.22 16.83
CA VAL A 600 24.24 5.14 16.92
C VAL A 600 23.64 4.58 15.63
N PHE A 601 24.08 5.12 14.49
CA PHE A 601 23.54 4.72 13.19
C PHE A 601 24.10 3.39 12.67
N ASP A 602 25.30 3.01 13.06
CA ASP A 602 25.84 1.67 12.76
C ASP A 602 24.98 0.56 13.40
N ARG A 603 24.48 0.80 14.60
CA ARG A 603 23.53 -0.11 15.27
C ARG A 603 22.11 -0.05 14.67
N SER A 604 21.66 1.13 14.22
CA SER A 604 20.29 1.35 13.70
C SER A 604 20.11 0.86 12.26
N LEU A 605 21.19 0.77 11.48
CA LEU A 605 21.21 0.29 10.10
C LEU A 605 21.85 -1.11 10.07
N PRO A 606 21.06 -2.19 10.10
CA PRO A 606 21.58 -3.55 10.27
C PRO A 606 22.50 -3.97 9.11
N LYS A 607 23.40 -4.91 9.36
CA LYS A 607 24.32 -5.42 8.37
C LYS A 607 23.64 -6.21 7.26
N GLN A 608 22.47 -6.79 7.54
CA GLN A 608 21.66 -7.51 6.56
C GLN A 608 20.20 -7.11 6.68
N LEU A 609 19.52 -7.00 5.53
CA LEU A 609 18.07 -6.80 5.41
C LEU A 609 17.49 -7.91 4.52
N LEU A 610 16.23 -8.23 4.70
CA LEU A 610 15.51 -9.29 3.98
C LEU A 610 16.04 -10.71 4.28
N ASP A 611 16.75 -10.90 5.37
CA ASP A 611 17.31 -12.18 5.82
C ASP A 611 16.24 -13.15 6.37
N LYS A 612 15.09 -12.63 6.80
CA LYS A 612 13.97 -13.40 7.33
C LYS A 612 12.93 -13.72 6.26
N PRO A 613 12.36 -14.93 6.26
CA PRO A 613 11.28 -15.28 5.35
C PRO A 613 10.02 -14.48 5.66
N VAL A 614 9.33 -14.09 4.61
CA VAL A 614 8.02 -13.43 4.72
C VAL A 614 6.96 -14.49 5.04
N ARG A 615 6.35 -14.38 6.22
CA ARG A 615 5.26 -15.26 6.64
C ARG A 615 3.94 -14.76 6.09
N VAL A 616 3.34 -15.55 5.23
CA VAL A 616 2.01 -15.27 4.71
C VAL A 616 1.01 -16.07 5.55
N PRO A 617 0.08 -15.46 6.29
CA PRO A 617 -0.82 -16.16 7.20
C PRO A 617 -1.93 -16.92 6.45
N VAL A 618 -1.55 -17.84 5.59
CA VAL A 618 -2.44 -18.70 4.81
C VAL A 618 -2.12 -20.14 5.17
N LYS A 619 -3.11 -20.88 5.69
CA LYS A 619 -2.95 -22.27 6.15
C LYS A 619 -2.38 -23.25 5.12
N GLN A 620 -2.50 -22.91 3.83
CA GLN A 620 -2.03 -23.74 2.72
C GLN A 620 -0.57 -23.48 2.33
N LEU A 621 0.06 -22.48 2.91
CA LEU A 621 1.47 -22.19 2.68
C LEU A 621 2.35 -22.81 3.77
N PRO A 622 3.61 -23.11 3.45
CA PRO A 622 4.56 -23.62 4.44
C PRO A 622 4.72 -22.62 5.60
N GLU A 623 4.79 -23.12 6.82
CA GLU A 623 5.12 -22.29 8.00
C GLU A 623 6.50 -21.64 7.90
N SER A 624 7.38 -22.18 7.05
CA SER A 624 8.70 -21.62 6.73
C SER A 624 8.65 -20.24 6.06
N GLY A 625 7.48 -19.83 5.53
CA GLY A 625 7.32 -18.57 4.82
C GLY A 625 7.91 -18.58 3.39
N ILE A 626 7.82 -17.42 2.73
CA ILE A 626 8.30 -17.19 1.36
C ILE A 626 9.61 -16.41 1.45
N ARG A 627 10.64 -16.84 0.69
CA ARG A 627 11.97 -16.20 0.67
C ARG A 627 12.21 -15.41 -0.59
N VAL A 628 13.05 -14.40 -0.49
CA VAL A 628 13.49 -13.62 -1.65
C VAL A 628 14.42 -14.48 -2.51
N GLN A 629 14.07 -14.65 -3.77
CA GLN A 629 14.83 -15.41 -4.77
C GLN A 629 15.51 -14.51 -5.79
N GLU A 630 15.07 -13.26 -5.90
CA GLU A 630 15.61 -12.30 -6.84
C GLU A 630 15.48 -10.89 -6.26
N ILE A 631 16.53 -10.09 -6.39
CA ILE A 631 16.55 -8.66 -6.07
C ILE A 631 17.14 -7.92 -7.27
N SER A 632 16.44 -6.89 -7.74
CA SER A 632 16.95 -5.95 -8.73
C SER A 632 16.74 -4.52 -8.25
N ALA A 633 17.78 -3.68 -8.38
CA ALA A 633 17.75 -2.28 -8.01
C ALA A 633 18.14 -1.44 -9.23
N GLN A 634 17.18 -0.89 -9.95
CA GLN A 634 17.40 -0.15 -11.21
C GLN A 634 16.39 0.96 -11.40
N GLN A 635 16.82 2.10 -11.92
CA GLN A 635 15.97 3.24 -12.29
C GLN A 635 15.02 3.69 -11.17
N GLY A 636 15.47 3.64 -9.91
CA GLY A 636 14.65 3.97 -8.76
C GLY A 636 13.68 2.89 -8.31
N TRP A 637 13.64 1.75 -8.98
CA TRP A 637 12.84 0.60 -8.62
C TRP A 637 13.65 -0.47 -7.89
N LEU A 638 13.23 -0.82 -6.70
CA LEU A 638 13.60 -2.06 -6.05
C LEU A 638 12.56 -3.11 -6.40
N SER A 639 12.98 -4.15 -7.12
CA SER A 639 12.13 -5.28 -7.49
C SER A 639 12.56 -6.52 -6.72
N LEU A 640 11.60 -7.20 -6.11
CA LEU A 640 11.79 -8.41 -5.32
C LEU A 640 10.93 -9.52 -5.89
N GLY A 641 11.54 -10.63 -6.23
CA GLY A 641 10.89 -11.88 -6.59
C GLY A 641 11.00 -12.88 -5.44
N MET A 642 9.88 -13.46 -4.99
CA MET A 642 9.81 -14.32 -3.82
C MET A 642 9.16 -15.67 -4.15
N ARG A 643 9.63 -16.72 -3.48
CA ARG A 643 9.09 -18.08 -3.61
C ARG A 643 9.18 -18.89 -2.33
#